data_ccc34c91de7c7e42c6d18b1c16dd6396
#
_entry.id   ccc34c91de7c7e42c6d18b1c16dd6396
#
_cell.length_a   1.000
_cell.length_b   1.000
_cell.length_c   1.000
_cell.angle_alpha   90.00
_cell.angle_beta   90.00
_cell.angle_gamma   90.00
#
_symmetry.space_group_name_H-M   'P 1'
#
loop_
_entity.id
_entity.type
_entity.pdbx_description
1 polymer ?
#
loop_
_entity_poly.entity_id
_entity_poly.type
_entity_poly.pdbx_seq_one_letter_code
_entity_poly.pdbx_strand_id
1 'polypeptide(L)'
;MADISRRSLILGAAVVTGAAVVASVGVLAGTTDQRRRRGDLRDIKHVMILMQENRSFDHYFGSLRGVRGFGDRSTITLPGGYSVWQQPTTAPGQPVTGMQYPWQISKGTFVGPQPPTPEIGAQNANGTDHSWESQHGAWLGGLMNAWYSAKGGSACLGYLTRQDIPYHYALADAYTIGDAYHCSVLSATGPNRTYLWGGTINADQEHGSYVAYNGGDELGHFLPWQSYPEALQAAGVTWKIYQGSDNYGDNGAEYYAKFAQYDPSQGGTPAPGVVWYDNGVAAVPEPYPVESGNADNLALAIKNDVLAGTLPQVSWVVTNQQFSEHPDGAPHDGAYFVNAVLQALNASPDVLNSTLVILNYDENDGRFDHVPPPVPPAGTTDEFYLESSLAPAPLPVGLGFRVPLVLISPWTRGGWVTSEVFDHTSVLQFLEQWTTALGKPAICPNISAWRRSVCGDLTGALDLEHPVYGLPSLPALGQPIGDPQAYNPVPADNMMPVQEPGTKRARPLPYQPNANLDGFTTGAAGSVLANLSFSNNGPHVRKAAHFSVYNNAAPDQNIADYPAKFPGQYTIDPSNSVWNKTVGESVEIGAGAGDGTYDLTVVGPNRFLRHFTGDVAAAGAAAQVTASYYQGGFAGRPALVLKLSNGGGETVRFTVRPNYYSRAGARSYQVRPHESQTHVVEGIEASHGWYDVSVSIDGDASWSRRYVGHLEDGRPSITG
;
A
#
# COMPACT_ATOMS: atom_id res chain seq x y z
N MET A 1 -49.62 40.67 -4.02
CA MET A 1 -50.71 40.81 -5.01
C MET A 1 -50.45 39.82 -6.10
N ALA A 2 -51.41 38.91 -6.21
CA ALA A 2 -51.85 38.13 -7.33
C ALA A 2 -50.86 37.08 -7.85
N ASP A 3 -51.05 35.86 -7.72
CA ASP A 3 -52.15 34.84 -7.66
C ASP A 3 -52.46 34.24 -9.05
N ILE A 4 -52.69 32.90 -9.04
CA ILE A 4 -53.49 32.10 -9.95
C ILE A 4 -52.74 31.51 -11.20
N SER A 5 -52.90 30.26 -11.65
CA SER A 5 -53.82 29.13 -11.31
C SER A 5 -53.48 27.84 -12.06
N ARG A 6 -54.01 26.78 -11.52
CA ARG A 6 -54.20 25.40 -12.04
C ARG A 6 -54.97 25.31 -13.38
N ARG A 7 -54.78 24.18 -14.07
CA ARG A 7 -55.84 23.31 -14.75
C ARG A 7 -55.14 22.10 -15.31
N SER A 8 -55.39 20.89 -14.92
CA SER A 8 -56.57 19.98 -14.90
C SER A 8 -56.97 19.34 -16.27
N LEU A 9 -56.91 18.01 -16.25
CA LEU A 9 -57.77 16.98 -16.84
C LEU A 9 -57.95 16.86 -18.38
N ILE A 10 -57.83 15.64 -18.86
CA ILE A 10 -59.01 14.90 -19.46
C ILE A 10 -58.74 13.38 -19.44
N LEU A 11 -59.75 12.63 -18.95
CA LEU A 11 -59.98 11.19 -19.02
C LEU A 11 -60.32 10.71 -20.44
N GLY A 12 -60.02 9.47 -20.73
CA GLY A 12 -60.62 8.70 -21.83
C GLY A 12 -60.71 7.23 -21.43
N ALA A 13 -61.93 6.81 -21.05
CA ALA A 13 -62.29 5.43 -20.76
C ALA A 13 -62.84 4.75 -22.01
N ALA A 14 -62.53 3.48 -22.22
CA ALA A 14 -63.34 2.57 -23.05
C ALA A 14 -63.39 1.19 -22.40
N VAL A 15 -64.63 0.75 -22.15
CA VAL A 15 -65.03 -0.51 -21.59
C VAL A 15 -65.27 -1.47 -22.76
N VAL A 16 -64.95 -2.76 -22.70
CA VAL A 16 -65.73 -3.88 -23.20
C VAL A 16 -65.44 -5.16 -22.38
N THR A 17 -66.53 -5.77 -22.04
CA THR A 17 -66.95 -6.92 -21.25
C THR A 17 -66.40 -8.28 -21.69
N GLY A 18 -66.32 -9.23 -20.71
CA GLY A 18 -66.60 -10.64 -20.98
C GLY A 18 -65.95 -11.66 -20.05
N ALA A 19 -66.64 -11.98 -18.98
CA ALA A 19 -66.80 -13.21 -18.21
C ALA A 19 -65.82 -14.41 -18.34
N ALA A 20 -65.31 -14.88 -17.20
CA ALA A 20 -65.67 -16.16 -16.56
C ALA A 20 -64.90 -16.38 -15.26
N VAL A 21 -65.60 -16.80 -14.22
CA VAL A 21 -65.15 -17.08 -12.84
C VAL A 21 -64.51 -18.45 -12.78
N VAL A 22 -63.28 -18.51 -12.14
CA VAL A 22 -62.85 -19.69 -11.38
C VAL A 22 -62.14 -19.19 -10.12
N ALA A 23 -62.73 -19.46 -8.98
CA ALA A 23 -62.18 -19.19 -7.70
C ALA A 23 -61.06 -20.20 -7.37
N SER A 24 -59.88 -19.71 -7.13
CA SER A 24 -58.86 -20.47 -6.38
C SER A 24 -58.39 -19.61 -5.23
N VAL A 25 -58.56 -20.14 -4.02
CA VAL A 25 -58.08 -19.58 -2.76
C VAL A 25 -56.56 -19.57 -2.79
N GLY A 26 -56.00 -18.43 -3.10
CA GLY A 26 -54.57 -18.17 -2.96
C GLY A 26 -54.31 -17.66 -1.55
N VAL A 27 -53.56 -18.45 -0.81
CA VAL A 27 -52.93 -18.05 0.47
C VAL A 27 -52.11 -16.79 0.21
N LEU A 28 -52.50 -15.69 0.82
CA LEU A 28 -51.66 -14.48 0.93
C LEU A 28 -50.42 -14.84 1.74
N ALA A 29 -49.36 -15.28 1.05
CA ALA A 29 -48.01 -15.22 1.61
C ALA A 29 -47.68 -13.75 1.79
N GLY A 30 -47.56 -13.33 3.05
CA GLY A 30 -47.15 -12.00 3.39
C GLY A 30 -45.80 -11.71 2.76
N THR A 31 -45.76 -10.73 1.88
CA THR A 31 -44.51 -10.08 1.48
C THR A 31 -44.00 -9.34 2.71
N THR A 32 -43.20 -10.04 3.50
CA THR A 32 -42.31 -9.35 4.43
C THR A 32 -41.41 -8.45 3.58
N ASP A 33 -41.63 -7.16 3.69
CA ASP A 33 -40.72 -6.11 3.20
C ASP A 33 -39.36 -6.37 3.85
N GLN A 34 -38.52 -7.21 3.22
CA GLN A 34 -37.14 -7.32 3.52
C GLN A 34 -36.53 -6.01 3.01
N ARG A 35 -36.63 -4.93 3.81
CA ARG A 35 -35.66 -3.86 3.73
C ARG A 35 -34.31 -4.57 3.79
N ARG A 36 -33.59 -4.59 2.65
CA ARG A 36 -32.21 -5.13 2.58
C ARG A 36 -31.46 -4.48 3.74
N ARG A 37 -31.17 -5.28 4.75
CA ARG A 37 -30.34 -4.86 5.86
C ARG A 37 -29.03 -4.43 5.23
N ARG A 38 -28.58 -3.19 5.47
CA ARG A 38 -27.23 -2.80 5.08
C ARG A 38 -26.28 -3.78 5.72
N GLY A 39 -25.40 -4.38 4.91
CA GLY A 39 -24.34 -5.23 5.43
C GLY A 39 -23.45 -4.45 6.40
N ASP A 40 -22.94 -5.12 7.39
CA ASP A 40 -21.98 -4.52 8.34
C ASP A 40 -20.85 -5.53 8.70
N LEU A 41 -19.86 -5.11 9.47
CA LEU A 41 -18.73 -5.95 9.86
C LEU A 41 -19.16 -7.24 10.58
N ARG A 42 -20.33 -7.29 11.21
CA ARG A 42 -20.86 -8.48 11.90
C ARG A 42 -21.30 -9.60 10.94
N ASP A 43 -21.40 -9.31 9.65
CA ASP A 43 -21.67 -10.33 8.64
C ASP A 43 -20.42 -11.19 8.38
N ILE A 44 -19.23 -10.68 8.66
CA ILE A 44 -17.97 -11.44 8.71
C ILE A 44 -17.98 -12.28 9.99
N LYS A 45 -17.84 -13.59 9.86
CA LYS A 45 -17.83 -14.53 11.00
C LYS A 45 -16.43 -15.02 11.32
N HIS A 46 -15.59 -15.08 10.30
CA HIS A 46 -14.22 -15.57 10.40
C HIS A 46 -13.27 -14.63 9.67
N VAL A 47 -12.12 -14.37 10.26
CA VAL A 47 -10.99 -13.69 9.65
C VAL A 47 -9.82 -14.65 9.63
N MET A 48 -9.26 -14.89 8.45
CA MET A 48 -8.12 -15.79 8.26
C MET A 48 -6.96 -15.00 7.67
N ILE A 49 -5.79 -15.09 8.28
CA ILE A 49 -4.59 -14.36 7.92
C ILE A 49 -3.58 -15.36 7.39
N LEU A 50 -3.16 -15.18 6.15
CA LEU A 50 -2.12 -15.92 5.47
C LEU A 50 -1.01 -14.93 5.12
N MET A 51 0.05 -14.92 5.90
CA MET A 51 1.24 -14.11 5.61
C MET A 51 2.27 -14.98 4.92
N GLN A 52 2.51 -14.69 3.65
CA GLN A 52 3.55 -15.29 2.83
C GLN A 52 4.85 -14.49 2.93
N GLU A 53 5.90 -14.92 2.24
CA GLU A 53 7.24 -14.39 2.41
C GLU A 53 7.80 -13.68 1.19
N ASN A 54 8.50 -12.63 1.50
CA ASN A 54 9.64 -12.04 0.83
C ASN A 54 9.39 -11.66 -0.62
N ARG A 55 8.30 -10.91 -0.91
CA ARG A 55 8.00 -10.43 -2.28
C ARG A 55 7.59 -8.96 -2.27
N SER A 56 8.27 -8.11 -3.06
CA SER A 56 7.82 -6.74 -3.24
C SER A 56 6.58 -6.65 -4.13
N PHE A 57 5.87 -5.53 -4.02
CA PHE A 57 4.70 -5.26 -4.87
C PHE A 57 5.08 -5.19 -6.35
N ASP A 58 6.13 -4.45 -6.70
CA ASP A 58 6.56 -4.35 -8.10
C ASP A 58 7.11 -5.66 -8.66
N HIS A 59 7.76 -6.48 -7.82
CA HIS A 59 8.23 -7.80 -8.20
C HIS A 59 7.08 -8.71 -8.67
N TYR A 60 5.93 -8.69 -7.97
CA TYR A 60 4.77 -9.52 -8.33
C TYR A 60 3.79 -8.81 -9.26
N PHE A 61 3.43 -7.57 -8.97
CA PHE A 61 2.31 -6.88 -9.59
C PHE A 61 2.69 -5.60 -10.34
N GLY A 62 3.98 -5.28 -10.46
CA GLY A 62 4.42 -4.09 -11.20
C GLY A 62 3.93 -4.04 -12.64
N SER A 63 3.72 -5.20 -13.29
CA SER A 63 3.17 -5.29 -14.65
C SER A 63 1.64 -5.44 -14.71
N LEU A 64 0.94 -5.62 -13.58
CA LEU A 64 -0.52 -5.77 -13.54
C LEU A 64 -1.22 -4.45 -13.94
N ARG A 65 -2.21 -4.54 -14.81
CA ARG A 65 -3.01 -3.37 -15.22
C ARG A 65 -3.64 -2.65 -14.02
N GLY A 66 -3.69 -1.33 -14.07
CA GLY A 66 -4.48 -0.49 -13.20
C GLY A 66 -3.95 -0.32 -11.77
N VAL A 67 -2.87 -0.97 -11.37
CA VAL A 67 -2.20 -0.72 -10.10
C VAL A 67 -1.13 0.37 -10.25
N ARG A 68 -0.62 0.90 -9.16
CA ARG A 68 0.57 1.77 -9.14
C ARG A 68 1.81 0.91 -9.36
N GLY A 69 2.09 0.58 -10.62
CA GLY A 69 3.19 -0.27 -11.09
C GLY A 69 4.03 0.43 -12.15
N PHE A 70 4.57 -0.31 -13.11
CA PHE A 70 5.52 0.19 -14.12
C PHE A 70 4.97 1.31 -15.02
N GLY A 71 3.68 1.54 -15.06
CA GLY A 71 3.04 2.67 -15.74
C GLY A 71 2.86 3.92 -14.89
N ASP A 72 3.37 3.98 -13.66
CA ASP A 72 3.25 5.17 -12.81
C ASP A 72 4.01 6.36 -13.43
N ARG A 73 3.31 7.50 -13.56
CA ARG A 73 3.81 8.75 -14.13
C ARG A 73 4.13 9.81 -13.09
N SER A 74 3.88 9.50 -11.83
CA SER A 74 4.09 10.39 -10.68
C SER A 74 5.21 9.90 -9.76
N THR A 75 6.28 9.40 -10.40
CA THR A 75 7.46 8.90 -9.70
C THR A 75 8.40 10.03 -9.31
N ILE A 76 9.26 9.75 -8.33
CA ILE A 76 10.36 10.64 -7.98
C ILE A 76 11.42 10.66 -9.08
N THR A 77 12.24 11.72 -9.05
CA THR A 77 13.47 11.82 -9.82
C THR A 77 14.64 11.47 -8.93
N LEU A 78 15.52 10.57 -9.40
CA LEU A 78 16.72 10.20 -8.67
C LEU A 78 17.81 11.28 -8.78
N PRO A 79 18.77 11.34 -7.86
CA PRO A 79 19.97 12.17 -7.98
C PRO A 79 20.61 12.04 -9.37
N GLY A 80 20.93 13.18 -10.00
CA GLY A 80 21.43 13.22 -11.37
C GLY A 80 20.36 13.32 -12.45
N GLY A 81 19.07 13.45 -12.08
CA GLY A 81 17.95 13.65 -13.01
C GLY A 81 17.42 12.37 -13.65
N TYR A 82 17.76 11.20 -13.11
CA TYR A 82 17.33 9.90 -13.63
C TYR A 82 15.91 9.55 -13.15
N SER A 83 15.20 8.76 -13.94
CA SER A 83 13.94 8.15 -13.50
C SER A 83 14.20 7.11 -12.41
N VAL A 84 13.28 6.96 -11.46
CA VAL A 84 13.35 5.90 -10.43
C VAL A 84 13.52 4.49 -11.02
N TRP A 85 13.06 4.29 -12.24
CA TRP A 85 13.22 3.04 -12.98
C TRP A 85 14.65 2.76 -13.46
N GLN A 86 15.50 3.80 -13.55
CA GLN A 86 16.89 3.73 -13.99
C GLN A 86 17.80 3.68 -12.76
N GLN A 87 17.99 2.48 -12.22
CA GLN A 87 18.84 2.31 -11.04
C GLN A 87 20.32 2.36 -11.40
N PRO A 88 21.10 3.25 -10.75
CA PRO A 88 22.55 3.28 -10.95
C PRO A 88 23.20 1.96 -10.56
N THR A 89 24.14 1.47 -11.38
CA THR A 89 24.93 0.27 -11.08
C THR A 89 26.16 0.54 -10.21
N THR A 90 26.41 1.82 -9.91
CA THR A 90 27.47 2.30 -9.01
C THR A 90 26.91 2.74 -7.68
N ALA A 91 27.72 2.68 -6.64
CA ALA A 91 27.32 3.13 -5.31
C ALA A 91 27.00 4.64 -5.28
N PRO A 92 26.09 5.10 -4.40
CA PRO A 92 25.76 6.51 -4.21
C PRO A 92 26.99 7.37 -3.97
N GLY A 93 26.99 8.61 -4.48
CA GLY A 93 28.12 9.54 -4.38
C GLY A 93 29.28 9.26 -5.34
N GLN A 94 29.25 8.15 -6.09
CA GLN A 94 30.25 7.86 -7.14
C GLN A 94 29.73 8.26 -8.51
N PRO A 95 30.61 8.56 -9.49
CA PRO A 95 30.21 8.80 -10.86
C PRO A 95 29.41 7.62 -11.43
N VAL A 96 28.23 7.89 -11.98
CA VAL A 96 27.38 6.86 -12.55
C VAL A 96 27.99 6.35 -13.85
N THR A 97 28.35 5.07 -13.88
CA THR A 97 28.96 4.40 -15.05
C THR A 97 28.00 3.49 -15.79
N GLY A 98 26.85 3.17 -15.22
CA GLY A 98 25.82 2.33 -15.84
C GLY A 98 24.48 2.46 -15.12
N MET A 99 23.42 2.03 -15.80
CA MET A 99 22.06 2.01 -15.33
C MET A 99 21.42 0.67 -15.61
N GLN A 100 20.54 0.20 -14.71
CA GLN A 100 19.75 -1.00 -14.92
C GLN A 100 18.27 -0.70 -14.66
N TYR A 101 17.41 -1.09 -15.61
CA TYR A 101 15.96 -1.11 -15.43
C TYR A 101 15.52 -2.39 -14.72
N PRO A 102 14.33 -2.42 -14.07
CA PRO A 102 13.69 -3.68 -13.70
C PRO A 102 13.51 -4.57 -14.94
N TRP A 103 13.70 -5.88 -14.76
CA TRP A 103 13.73 -6.85 -15.87
C TRP A 103 12.90 -8.08 -15.56
N GLN A 104 12.26 -8.67 -16.59
CA GLN A 104 11.43 -9.85 -16.44
C GLN A 104 12.33 -11.08 -16.29
N ILE A 105 12.19 -11.80 -15.17
CA ILE A 105 13.08 -12.90 -14.79
C ILE A 105 12.98 -14.04 -15.79
N SER A 106 11.79 -14.43 -16.25
CA SER A 106 11.61 -15.51 -17.25
C SER A 106 12.17 -15.18 -18.64
N LYS A 107 12.48 -13.92 -18.92
CA LYS A 107 13.19 -13.50 -20.14
C LYS A 107 14.69 -13.36 -19.95
N GLY A 108 15.18 -13.56 -18.74
CA GLY A 108 16.60 -13.48 -18.44
C GLY A 108 17.41 -14.61 -19.10
N THR A 109 18.71 -14.44 -19.12
CA THR A 109 19.66 -15.49 -19.51
C THR A 109 20.06 -16.29 -18.28
N PHE A 110 19.74 -17.58 -18.25
CA PHE A 110 20.11 -18.46 -17.16
C PHE A 110 21.57 -18.86 -17.27
N VAL A 111 22.37 -18.56 -16.24
CA VAL A 111 23.80 -18.83 -16.17
C VAL A 111 24.03 -20.07 -15.31
N GLY A 112 24.51 -21.16 -15.89
CA GLY A 112 24.71 -22.45 -15.19
C GLY A 112 23.62 -23.47 -15.52
N PRO A 113 23.02 -24.15 -14.53
CA PRO A 113 21.94 -25.10 -14.76
C PRO A 113 20.76 -24.44 -15.50
N GLN A 114 20.21 -25.17 -16.48
CA GLN A 114 19.07 -24.67 -17.25
C GLN A 114 17.77 -25.16 -16.63
N PRO A 115 16.79 -24.29 -16.41
CA PRO A 115 15.49 -24.71 -15.90
C PRO A 115 14.71 -25.51 -16.94
N PRO A 116 13.75 -26.36 -16.53
CA PRO A 116 12.87 -27.08 -17.45
C PRO A 116 12.06 -26.12 -18.35
N THR A 117 11.60 -24.99 -17.82
CA THR A 117 11.02 -23.88 -18.57
C THR A 117 11.52 -22.56 -18.00
N PRO A 118 11.50 -21.44 -18.79
CA PRO A 118 11.86 -20.13 -18.29
C PRO A 118 11.01 -19.68 -17.09
N GLU A 119 9.72 -20.03 -17.05
CA GLU A 119 8.81 -19.70 -15.97
C GLU A 119 9.20 -20.40 -14.66
N ILE A 120 9.58 -21.70 -14.71
CA ILE A 120 10.11 -22.42 -13.55
C ILE A 120 11.42 -21.78 -13.07
N GLY A 121 12.30 -21.43 -14.00
CA GLY A 121 13.54 -20.74 -13.64
C GLY A 121 13.30 -19.36 -13.01
N ALA A 122 12.23 -18.67 -13.40
CA ALA A 122 11.85 -17.39 -12.81
C ALA A 122 11.32 -17.54 -11.38
N GLN A 123 10.59 -18.62 -11.11
CA GLN A 123 10.00 -18.86 -9.78
C GLN A 123 11.05 -19.31 -8.75
N ASN A 124 12.18 -19.82 -9.20
CA ASN A 124 13.25 -20.35 -8.37
C ASN A 124 14.51 -19.47 -8.46
N ALA A 125 14.35 -18.17 -8.54
CA ALA A 125 15.44 -17.21 -8.49
C ALA A 125 15.87 -16.98 -7.03
N ASN A 126 17.19 -16.88 -6.80
CA ASN A 126 17.74 -16.64 -5.47
C ASN A 126 17.15 -15.40 -4.80
N GLY A 127 17.05 -15.43 -3.47
CA GLY A 127 16.79 -14.29 -2.61
C GLY A 127 17.89 -13.23 -2.67
N THR A 128 17.59 -12.09 -2.08
CA THR A 128 18.49 -10.95 -1.95
C THR A 128 18.57 -10.50 -0.50
N ASP A 129 19.61 -9.79 -0.12
CA ASP A 129 19.79 -9.31 1.25
C ASP A 129 18.67 -8.32 1.64
N HIS A 130 17.99 -8.62 2.74
CA HIS A 130 16.88 -7.84 3.31
C HIS A 130 17.10 -7.49 4.79
N SER A 131 18.36 -7.53 5.24
CA SER A 131 18.75 -7.05 6.56
C SER A 131 18.41 -5.57 6.77
N TRP A 132 18.40 -5.10 8.02
CA TRP A 132 18.21 -3.69 8.37
C TRP A 132 19.14 -2.77 7.58
N GLU A 133 20.43 -3.12 7.52
CA GLU A 133 21.44 -2.33 6.81
C GLU A 133 21.17 -2.28 5.30
N SER A 134 20.83 -3.40 4.71
CA SER A 134 20.59 -3.52 3.28
C SER A 134 19.31 -2.81 2.85
N GLN A 135 18.22 -2.91 3.65
CA GLN A 135 16.95 -2.23 3.40
C GLN A 135 17.09 -0.72 3.51
N HIS A 136 17.72 -0.23 4.58
CA HIS A 136 18.00 1.21 4.76
C HIS A 136 19.01 1.71 3.72
N GLY A 137 19.98 0.87 3.31
CA GLY A 137 20.88 1.17 2.21
C GLY A 137 20.17 1.40 0.89
N ALA A 138 19.18 0.54 0.55
CA ALA A 138 18.37 0.68 -0.67
C ALA A 138 17.42 1.90 -0.60
N TRP A 139 16.80 2.14 0.55
CA TRP A 139 15.96 3.31 0.81
C TRP A 139 16.75 4.61 0.74
N LEU A 140 17.99 4.62 1.26
CA LEU A 140 18.96 5.72 1.30
C LEU A 140 18.30 7.06 1.69
N GLY A 141 17.68 7.11 2.87
CA GLY A 141 17.01 8.32 3.36
C GLY A 141 15.81 8.79 2.50
N GLY A 142 15.26 7.93 1.65
CA GLY A 142 14.17 8.23 0.73
C GLY A 142 14.60 8.47 -0.71
N LEU A 143 15.89 8.56 -1.03
CA LEU A 143 16.40 8.82 -2.37
C LEU A 143 16.19 7.66 -3.34
N MET A 144 16.09 6.42 -2.86
CA MET A 144 15.76 5.21 -3.63
C MET A 144 16.73 4.88 -4.79
N ASN A 145 17.95 5.42 -4.78
CA ASN A 145 18.91 5.29 -5.89
C ASN A 145 20.07 4.33 -5.62
N ALA A 146 19.95 3.49 -4.60
CA ALA A 146 21.02 2.58 -4.18
C ALA A 146 20.65 1.08 -4.26
N TRP A 147 19.53 0.73 -4.88
CA TRP A 147 19.04 -0.64 -4.93
C TRP A 147 20.09 -1.62 -5.45
N TYR A 148 20.69 -1.33 -6.61
CA TYR A 148 21.67 -2.23 -7.22
C TYR A 148 22.89 -2.46 -6.31
N SER A 149 23.43 -1.41 -5.71
CA SER A 149 24.63 -1.51 -4.86
C SER A 149 24.32 -2.09 -3.48
N ALA A 150 23.21 -1.72 -2.86
CA ALA A 150 22.81 -2.22 -1.55
C ALA A 150 22.41 -3.69 -1.56
N LYS A 151 21.89 -4.19 -2.70
CA LYS A 151 21.40 -5.56 -2.87
C LYS A 151 22.35 -6.47 -3.64
N GLY A 152 23.56 -6.02 -3.93
CA GLY A 152 24.60 -6.85 -4.56
C GLY A 152 24.40 -7.14 -6.04
N GLY A 153 23.55 -6.38 -6.77
CA GLY A 153 23.45 -6.51 -8.22
C GLY A 153 22.05 -6.49 -8.78
N SER A 154 21.91 -6.96 -10.04
CA SER A 154 20.67 -6.88 -10.82
C SER A 154 19.53 -7.78 -10.33
N ALA A 155 19.83 -8.78 -9.49
CA ALA A 155 18.81 -9.73 -9.01
C ALA A 155 17.65 -9.03 -8.30
N CYS A 156 17.92 -7.98 -7.51
CA CYS A 156 16.88 -7.22 -6.83
C CYS A 156 15.87 -6.56 -7.77
N LEU A 157 16.24 -6.26 -9.00
CA LEU A 157 15.40 -5.60 -10.01
C LEU A 157 14.54 -6.57 -10.83
N GLY A 158 14.63 -7.88 -10.56
CA GLY A 158 13.85 -8.89 -11.24
C GLY A 158 12.36 -8.84 -10.91
N TYR A 159 11.47 -9.01 -11.91
CA TYR A 159 10.03 -9.08 -11.70
C TYR A 159 9.38 -10.25 -12.45
N LEU A 160 8.19 -10.63 -11.96
CA LEU A 160 7.33 -11.66 -12.54
C LEU A 160 6.13 -11.05 -13.26
N THR A 161 5.53 -11.81 -14.15
CA THR A 161 4.37 -11.40 -14.93
C THR A 161 3.21 -12.36 -14.75
N ARG A 162 2.05 -12.05 -15.34
CA ARG A 162 0.90 -12.95 -15.41
C ARG A 162 1.22 -14.33 -15.96
N GLN A 163 2.20 -14.43 -16.84
CA GLN A 163 2.61 -15.74 -17.40
C GLN A 163 3.37 -16.58 -16.37
N ASP A 164 4.13 -15.91 -15.52
CA ASP A 164 4.98 -16.56 -14.51
C ASP A 164 4.14 -16.98 -13.28
N ILE A 165 3.19 -16.14 -12.85
CA ILE A 165 2.34 -16.35 -11.64
C ILE A 165 0.85 -16.14 -11.94
N PRO A 166 0.24 -16.94 -12.83
CA PRO A 166 -1.12 -16.72 -13.32
C PRO A 166 -2.20 -16.77 -12.23
N TYR A 167 -1.98 -17.56 -11.19
CA TYR A 167 -2.95 -17.70 -10.09
C TYR A 167 -3.03 -16.43 -9.24
N HIS A 168 -1.90 -15.81 -8.90
CA HIS A 168 -1.85 -14.56 -8.16
C HIS A 168 -2.53 -13.41 -8.91
N TYR A 169 -2.28 -13.33 -10.22
CA TYR A 169 -2.95 -12.34 -11.08
C TYR A 169 -4.46 -12.59 -11.17
N ALA A 170 -4.90 -13.85 -11.19
CA ALA A 170 -6.33 -14.19 -11.19
C ALA A 170 -6.99 -13.79 -9.86
N LEU A 171 -6.33 -13.97 -8.72
CA LEU A 171 -6.81 -13.49 -7.43
C LEU A 171 -6.94 -11.96 -7.44
N ALA A 172 -5.93 -11.23 -7.90
CA ALA A 172 -5.93 -9.78 -8.01
C ALA A 172 -6.98 -9.24 -9.01
N ASP A 173 -7.33 -10.02 -10.04
CA ASP A 173 -8.42 -9.68 -10.98
C ASP A 173 -9.80 -9.99 -10.42
N ALA A 174 -9.90 -10.92 -9.48
CA ALA A 174 -11.18 -11.33 -8.91
C ALA A 174 -11.58 -10.55 -7.65
N TYR A 175 -10.59 -10.14 -6.86
CA TYR A 175 -10.77 -9.56 -5.53
C TYR A 175 -10.21 -8.13 -5.42
N THR A 176 -10.09 -7.60 -4.20
CA THR A 176 -9.48 -6.29 -3.95
C THR A 176 -8.00 -6.45 -3.65
N ILE A 177 -7.16 -5.78 -4.45
CA ILE A 177 -5.71 -5.68 -4.24
C ILE A 177 -5.36 -4.33 -3.61
N GLY A 178 -4.41 -4.32 -2.65
CA GLY A 178 -3.83 -3.11 -2.09
C GLY A 178 -2.54 -2.75 -2.82
N ASP A 179 -2.48 -1.59 -3.49
CA ASP A 179 -1.27 -1.13 -4.19
C ASP A 179 -0.47 -0.07 -3.40
N ALA A 180 -0.85 0.12 -2.14
CA ALA A 180 -0.14 0.92 -1.15
C ALA A 180 -0.07 0.21 0.22
N TYR A 181 0.02 -1.13 0.20
CA TYR A 181 0.30 -1.94 1.38
C TYR A 181 1.81 -2.08 1.52
N HIS A 182 2.33 -1.68 2.67
CA HIS A 182 3.76 -1.67 2.99
C HIS A 182 4.07 -2.74 4.03
N CYS A 183 5.26 -3.31 4.00
CA CYS A 183 5.76 -3.95 5.20
C CYS A 183 5.99 -2.89 6.30
N SER A 184 6.05 -3.31 7.55
CA SER A 184 6.00 -2.38 8.69
C SER A 184 7.36 -1.79 9.03
N VAL A 185 8.43 -2.46 8.62
CA VAL A 185 9.80 -2.06 8.95
C VAL A 185 10.73 -2.29 7.76
N LEU A 186 11.71 -1.40 7.58
CA LEU A 186 12.82 -1.55 6.64
C LEU A 186 13.83 -2.57 7.17
N SER A 187 13.39 -3.83 7.30
CA SER A 187 14.18 -4.95 7.80
C SER A 187 13.57 -6.27 7.32
N ALA A 188 13.98 -7.37 7.93
CA ALA A 188 13.70 -8.74 7.55
C ALA A 188 12.38 -9.30 8.14
N THR A 189 12.16 -10.60 7.99
CA THR A 189 10.99 -11.39 8.39
C THR A 189 10.57 -11.18 9.84
N GLY A 190 11.47 -11.42 10.80
CA GLY A 190 11.15 -11.39 12.24
C GLY A 190 10.58 -10.06 12.71
N PRO A 191 11.21 -8.89 12.43
CA PRO A 191 10.67 -7.58 12.76
C PRO A 191 9.30 -7.33 12.14
N ASN A 192 9.10 -7.67 10.88
CA ASN A 192 7.83 -7.47 10.17
C ASN A 192 6.71 -8.35 10.75
N ARG A 193 6.99 -9.63 11.03
CA ARG A 193 6.04 -10.52 11.71
C ARG A 193 5.72 -10.05 13.12
N THR A 194 6.70 -9.49 13.85
CA THR A 194 6.46 -8.89 15.16
C THR A 194 5.42 -7.77 15.13
N TYR A 195 5.41 -6.93 14.08
CA TYR A 195 4.35 -5.95 13.87
C TYR A 195 2.98 -6.58 13.65
N LEU A 196 2.86 -7.67 12.89
CA LEU A 196 1.59 -8.37 12.66
C LEU A 196 1.05 -9.00 13.95
N TRP A 197 1.94 -9.46 14.86
CA TRP A 197 1.57 -10.18 16.05
C TRP A 197 1.43 -9.33 17.30
N GLY A 198 2.06 -8.13 17.32
CA GLY A 198 2.09 -7.31 18.53
C GLY A 198 2.08 -5.79 18.30
N GLY A 199 2.09 -5.33 17.06
CA GLY A 199 1.91 -3.90 16.73
C GLY A 199 3.12 -3.00 16.92
N THR A 200 4.25 -3.50 17.42
CA THR A 200 5.51 -2.78 17.60
C THR A 200 6.70 -3.74 17.62
N ILE A 201 7.87 -3.26 17.24
CA ILE A 201 9.17 -3.90 17.52
C ILE A 201 9.84 -3.31 18.77
N ASN A 202 9.18 -2.37 19.46
CA ASN A 202 9.70 -1.68 20.64
C ASN A 202 11.02 -0.92 20.38
N ALA A 203 11.03 -0.13 19.30
CA ALA A 203 12.24 0.54 18.82
C ALA A 203 12.84 1.52 19.83
N ASP A 204 12.04 2.11 20.69
CA ASP A 204 12.45 3.00 21.81
C ASP A 204 12.84 2.26 23.07
N GLN A 205 12.79 0.93 23.07
CA GLN A 205 13.21 0.05 24.17
C GLN A 205 12.41 0.24 25.49
N GLU A 206 11.22 0.82 25.48
CA GLU A 206 10.41 1.02 26.67
C GLU A 206 10.08 -0.29 27.41
N HIS A 207 10.01 -1.41 26.67
CA HIS A 207 9.79 -2.75 27.22
C HIS A 207 11.09 -3.57 27.42
N GLY A 208 12.24 -2.96 27.30
CA GLY A 208 13.55 -3.55 27.60
C GLY A 208 14.21 -4.36 26.49
N SER A 209 13.45 -4.83 25.48
CA SER A 209 13.93 -5.55 24.31
C SER A 209 13.41 -4.92 23.05
N TYR A 210 14.10 -5.14 21.93
CA TYR A 210 13.64 -4.70 20.60
C TYR A 210 13.91 -5.77 19.54
N VAL A 211 13.23 -5.69 18.39
CA VAL A 211 13.37 -6.64 17.26
C VAL A 211 13.62 -5.86 15.98
N ALA A 212 14.86 -5.46 15.74
CA ALA A 212 15.26 -4.77 14.50
C ALA A 212 15.85 -5.72 13.45
N TYR A 213 16.21 -6.93 13.84
CA TYR A 213 16.83 -7.96 13.01
C TYR A 213 16.07 -9.27 13.09
N ASN A 214 16.33 -10.21 12.15
CA ASN A 214 15.89 -11.58 12.31
C ASN A 214 16.48 -12.18 13.57
N GLY A 215 15.72 -13.04 14.24
CA GLY A 215 16.17 -13.71 15.45
C GLY A 215 15.49 -13.17 16.69
N GLY A 216 14.18 -12.89 16.63
CA GLY A 216 13.37 -12.75 17.85
C GLY A 216 13.53 -13.98 18.75
N ASP A 217 13.63 -15.15 18.16
CA ASP A 217 13.98 -16.43 18.72
C ASP A 217 15.50 -16.61 18.98
N GLU A 218 16.38 -15.95 18.18
CA GLU A 218 17.83 -15.98 18.33
C GLU A 218 18.36 -15.02 19.40
N LEU A 219 17.56 -14.02 19.84
CA LEU A 219 17.96 -13.03 20.86
C LEU A 219 18.23 -13.64 22.24
N GLY A 220 17.91 -14.91 22.44
CA GLY A 220 18.06 -15.59 23.71
C GLY A 220 17.13 -15.07 24.82
N HIS A 221 16.15 -14.25 24.49
CA HIS A 221 15.10 -13.76 25.36
C HIS A 221 13.84 -13.47 24.53
N PHE A 222 12.68 -13.77 25.09
CA PHE A 222 11.40 -13.62 24.44
C PHE A 222 10.78 -12.25 24.69
N LEU A 223 9.91 -11.83 23.76
CA LEU A 223 9.26 -10.53 23.80
C LEU A 223 8.32 -10.44 25.00
N PRO A 224 8.47 -9.41 25.87
CA PRO A 224 7.69 -9.31 27.10
C PRO A 224 6.36 -8.57 26.96
N TRP A 225 6.13 -7.83 25.86
CA TRP A 225 4.88 -7.08 25.66
C TRP A 225 3.74 -7.96 25.16
N GLN A 226 2.52 -7.44 25.22
CA GLN A 226 1.32 -8.19 24.87
C GLN A 226 1.25 -8.48 23.36
N SER A 227 1.06 -9.75 23.03
CA SER A 227 0.69 -10.17 21.67
C SER A 227 -0.80 -10.00 21.40
N TYR A 228 -1.19 -9.95 20.13
CA TYR A 228 -2.60 -9.79 19.75
C TYR A 228 -3.47 -11.01 20.07
N PRO A 229 -3.02 -12.28 19.96
CA PRO A 229 -3.77 -13.43 20.47
C PRO A 229 -4.14 -13.33 21.94
N GLU A 230 -3.30 -12.70 22.79
CA GLU A 230 -3.63 -12.44 24.19
C GLU A 230 -4.80 -11.44 24.32
N ALA A 231 -4.84 -10.41 23.49
CA ALA A 231 -5.95 -9.46 23.46
C ALA A 231 -7.26 -10.15 23.02
N LEU A 232 -7.20 -11.01 22.00
CA LEU A 232 -8.35 -11.81 21.54
C LEU A 232 -8.85 -12.75 22.64
N GLN A 233 -7.94 -13.45 23.32
CA GLN A 233 -8.28 -14.36 24.42
C GLN A 233 -8.98 -13.61 25.56
N ALA A 234 -8.46 -12.44 25.92
CA ALA A 234 -9.05 -11.60 26.97
C ALA A 234 -10.45 -11.08 26.61
N ALA A 235 -10.67 -10.79 25.33
CA ALA A 235 -11.96 -10.33 24.78
C ALA A 235 -12.97 -11.48 24.57
N GLY A 236 -12.58 -12.76 24.77
CA GLY A 236 -13.42 -13.92 24.51
C GLY A 236 -13.71 -14.14 23.02
N VAL A 237 -12.80 -13.74 22.15
CA VAL A 237 -12.80 -14.04 20.72
C VAL A 237 -12.03 -15.34 20.51
N THR A 238 -12.62 -16.31 19.79
CA THR A 238 -11.94 -17.57 19.51
C THR A 238 -10.86 -17.38 18.45
N TRP A 239 -9.70 -17.98 18.68
CA TRP A 239 -8.55 -17.85 17.79
C TRP A 239 -7.73 -19.13 17.74
N LYS A 240 -6.97 -19.33 16.66
CA LYS A 240 -6.03 -20.46 16.51
C LYS A 240 -4.99 -20.15 15.45
N ILE A 241 -3.79 -20.69 15.64
CA ILE A 241 -2.73 -20.74 14.66
C ILE A 241 -2.70 -22.15 14.08
N TYR A 242 -2.89 -22.28 12.78
CA TYR A 242 -2.72 -23.52 12.05
C TYR A 242 -1.29 -23.59 11.55
N GLN A 243 -0.50 -24.51 12.06
CA GLN A 243 0.89 -24.73 11.65
C GLN A 243 1.22 -26.24 11.67
N GLY A 244 2.21 -26.64 10.87
CA GLY A 244 2.81 -27.98 10.94
C GLY A 244 3.88 -28.05 12.02
N SER A 245 4.56 -29.20 12.11
CA SER A 245 5.74 -29.38 12.96
C SER A 245 6.95 -28.57 12.43
N ASP A 246 7.01 -28.32 11.14
CA ASP A 246 7.88 -27.35 10.49
C ASP A 246 7.03 -26.15 10.04
N ASN A 247 7.30 -24.99 10.62
CA ASN A 247 6.64 -23.71 10.34
C ASN A 247 7.62 -22.65 9.85
N TYR A 248 8.86 -23.03 9.52
CA TYR A 248 9.95 -22.18 9.04
C TYR A 248 10.36 -21.04 10.00
N GLY A 249 9.91 -21.08 11.29
CA GLY A 249 10.10 -19.99 12.26
C GLY A 249 9.12 -18.83 12.07
N ASP A 250 8.11 -18.98 11.24
CA ASP A 250 7.18 -17.93 10.80
C ASP A 250 5.99 -17.70 11.72
N ASN A 251 5.84 -18.52 12.77
CA ASN A 251 4.85 -18.28 13.80
C ASN A 251 5.32 -17.19 14.76
N GLY A 252 5.02 -15.94 14.48
CA GLY A 252 5.43 -14.84 15.33
C GLY A 252 4.90 -14.87 16.78
N ALA A 253 3.95 -15.76 17.12
CA ALA A 253 3.57 -15.97 18.51
C ALA A 253 4.69 -16.64 19.33
N GLU A 254 5.51 -17.47 18.70
CA GLU A 254 6.64 -18.16 19.32
C GLU A 254 7.72 -17.18 19.83
N TYR A 255 7.75 -15.95 19.32
CA TYR A 255 8.65 -14.90 19.79
C TYR A 255 8.28 -14.36 21.18
N TYR A 256 7.06 -14.59 21.65
CA TYR A 256 6.55 -14.08 22.92
C TYR A 256 6.71 -15.11 24.05
N ALA A 257 7.21 -14.66 25.20
CA ALA A 257 7.42 -15.50 26.38
C ALA A 257 6.19 -16.35 26.75
N LYS A 258 5.00 -15.82 26.49
CA LYS A 258 3.73 -16.48 26.78
C LYS A 258 3.55 -17.81 26.06
N PHE A 259 4.06 -17.91 24.82
CA PHE A 259 3.91 -19.07 23.95
C PHE A 259 5.18 -19.95 23.95
N ALA A 260 6.35 -19.33 23.91
CA ALA A 260 7.63 -20.00 23.83
C ALA A 260 7.86 -21.03 24.93
N GLN A 261 7.35 -20.77 26.16
CA GLN A 261 7.44 -21.72 27.26
C GLN A 261 6.75 -23.08 27.01
N TYR A 262 5.88 -23.13 25.99
CA TYR A 262 5.15 -24.35 25.60
C TYR A 262 5.64 -24.91 24.25
N ASP A 263 6.49 -24.22 23.56
CA ASP A 263 6.97 -24.60 22.24
C ASP A 263 8.24 -25.45 22.31
N PRO A 264 8.19 -26.73 21.85
CA PRO A 264 9.38 -27.57 21.84
C PRO A 264 10.53 -27.07 21.00
N SER A 265 10.25 -26.32 19.93
CA SER A 265 11.28 -25.74 19.06
C SER A 265 12.11 -24.67 19.79
N GLN A 266 11.49 -23.99 20.75
CA GLN A 266 12.10 -22.98 21.62
C GLN A 266 12.58 -23.54 22.96
N GLY A 267 12.63 -24.89 23.10
CA GLY A 267 13.01 -25.56 24.35
C GLY A 267 11.90 -25.53 25.39
N GLY A 268 10.68 -25.15 25.05
CA GLY A 268 9.50 -25.16 25.90
C GLY A 268 8.95 -26.58 26.13
N THR A 269 7.98 -26.69 27.02
CA THR A 269 7.35 -27.98 27.36
C THR A 269 5.90 -28.01 26.87
N PRO A 270 5.52 -28.95 25.97
CA PRO A 270 4.15 -29.11 25.51
C PRO A 270 3.18 -29.27 26.68
N ALA A 271 2.06 -28.55 26.63
CA ALA A 271 1.06 -28.54 27.69
C ALA A 271 -0.36 -28.70 27.13
N PRO A 272 -0.76 -29.90 26.67
CA PRO A 272 -2.11 -30.16 26.18
C PRO A 272 -3.18 -29.72 27.19
N GLY A 273 -4.21 -29.04 26.72
CA GLY A 273 -5.27 -28.42 27.54
C GLY A 273 -4.96 -26.99 27.97
N VAL A 274 -3.77 -26.46 27.64
CA VAL A 274 -3.44 -25.03 27.81
C VAL A 274 -3.67 -24.31 26.50
N VAL A 275 -4.50 -23.26 26.50
CA VAL A 275 -4.89 -22.54 25.30
C VAL A 275 -3.70 -21.97 24.51
N TRP A 276 -2.64 -21.54 25.18
CA TRP A 276 -1.43 -21.00 24.56
C TRP A 276 -0.62 -22.05 23.80
N TYR A 277 -0.72 -23.33 24.26
CA TYR A 277 -0.19 -24.48 23.56
C TYR A 277 -1.14 -24.91 22.43
N ASP A 278 -2.39 -25.28 22.78
CA ASP A 278 -3.34 -25.92 21.84
C ASP A 278 -3.69 -25.03 20.66
N ASN A 279 -3.81 -23.71 20.87
CA ASN A 279 -4.16 -22.74 19.84
C ASN A 279 -2.94 -21.99 19.29
N GLY A 280 -1.82 -21.94 19.99
CA GLY A 280 -0.69 -21.07 19.68
C GLY A 280 0.48 -21.75 19.00
N VAL A 281 0.91 -22.91 19.53
CA VAL A 281 2.16 -23.55 19.08
C VAL A 281 2.02 -25.05 18.78
N ALA A 282 0.88 -25.66 19.04
CA ALA A 282 0.66 -27.06 18.72
C ALA A 282 0.53 -27.27 17.21
N ALA A 283 1.33 -28.19 16.67
CA ALA A 283 1.21 -28.60 15.27
C ALA A 283 -0.15 -29.26 14.99
N VAL A 284 -0.72 -29.02 13.81
CA VAL A 284 -1.87 -29.78 13.33
C VAL A 284 -1.47 -31.24 13.03
N PRO A 285 -2.43 -32.19 13.00
CA PRO A 285 -2.15 -33.56 12.58
C PRO A 285 -1.54 -33.59 11.17
N GLU A 286 -0.48 -34.38 11.00
CA GLU A 286 0.27 -34.52 9.76
C GLU A 286 0.17 -35.94 9.18
N PRO A 287 -1.00 -36.31 8.57
CA PRO A 287 -1.17 -37.63 7.94
C PRO A 287 -0.31 -37.80 6.68
N TYR A 288 0.17 -36.67 6.10
CA TYR A 288 1.10 -36.66 4.97
C TYR A 288 2.50 -36.28 5.45
N PRO A 289 3.56 -36.67 4.72
CA PRO A 289 4.93 -36.23 5.02
C PRO A 289 5.03 -34.70 5.08
N VAL A 290 5.76 -34.17 6.07
CA VAL A 290 5.92 -32.73 6.28
C VAL A 290 6.43 -32.02 5.02
N GLU A 291 7.47 -32.55 4.40
CA GLU A 291 8.16 -31.93 3.25
C GLU A 291 7.28 -31.81 2.00
N SER A 292 6.33 -32.73 1.79
CA SER A 292 5.49 -32.75 0.58
C SER A 292 4.01 -32.53 0.84
N GLY A 293 3.56 -32.60 2.10
CA GLY A 293 2.17 -32.56 2.49
C GLY A 293 1.77 -31.42 3.42
N ASN A 294 2.69 -30.49 3.75
CA ASN A 294 2.41 -29.42 4.73
C ASN A 294 1.15 -28.62 4.36
N ALA A 295 1.04 -28.14 3.12
CA ALA A 295 -0.15 -27.41 2.65
C ALA A 295 -1.43 -28.23 2.75
N ASP A 296 -1.39 -29.53 2.40
CA ASP A 296 -2.53 -30.43 2.44
C ASP A 296 -2.91 -30.77 3.89
N ASN A 297 -1.93 -30.93 4.81
CA ASN A 297 -2.15 -31.15 6.23
C ASN A 297 -2.90 -29.94 6.86
N LEU A 298 -2.44 -28.71 6.58
CA LEU A 298 -3.09 -27.49 7.04
C LEU A 298 -4.50 -27.34 6.47
N ALA A 299 -4.66 -27.56 5.16
CA ALA A 299 -5.96 -27.51 4.51
C ALA A 299 -6.93 -28.56 5.06
N LEU A 300 -6.45 -29.78 5.36
CA LEU A 300 -7.26 -30.84 5.96
C LEU A 300 -7.70 -30.46 7.38
N ALA A 301 -6.81 -29.91 8.21
CA ALA A 301 -7.15 -29.46 9.55
C ALA A 301 -8.21 -28.36 9.52
N ILE A 302 -8.03 -27.33 8.66
CA ILE A 302 -9.00 -26.26 8.45
C ILE A 302 -10.35 -26.83 7.97
N LYS A 303 -10.34 -27.74 6.98
CA LYS A 303 -11.56 -28.38 6.46
C LYS A 303 -12.31 -29.15 7.54
N ASN A 304 -11.59 -29.86 8.42
CA ASN A 304 -12.21 -30.58 9.52
C ASN A 304 -12.91 -29.63 10.51
N ASP A 305 -12.27 -28.51 10.86
CA ASP A 305 -12.86 -27.49 11.71
C ASP A 305 -14.07 -26.80 11.03
N VAL A 306 -14.00 -26.56 9.72
CA VAL A 306 -15.13 -26.04 8.92
C VAL A 306 -16.32 -26.98 8.97
N LEU A 307 -16.12 -28.28 8.74
CA LEU A 307 -17.20 -29.27 8.71
C LEU A 307 -17.76 -29.57 10.11
N ALA A 308 -16.93 -29.46 11.15
CA ALA A 308 -17.33 -29.62 12.54
C ALA A 308 -18.04 -28.37 13.11
N GLY A 309 -17.97 -27.22 12.44
CA GLY A 309 -18.48 -25.93 12.92
C GLY A 309 -17.61 -25.36 14.08
N THR A 310 -16.34 -25.70 14.11
CA THR A 310 -15.36 -25.29 15.14
C THR A 310 -14.31 -24.34 14.61
N LEU A 311 -14.41 -23.89 13.35
CA LEU A 311 -13.49 -22.90 12.79
C LEU A 311 -13.47 -21.65 13.69
N PRO A 312 -12.30 -21.18 14.17
CA PRO A 312 -12.20 -20.01 15.03
C PRO A 312 -12.66 -18.73 14.36
N GLN A 313 -12.95 -17.72 15.18
CA GLN A 313 -13.25 -16.37 14.69
C GLN A 313 -12.03 -15.71 14.02
N VAL A 314 -10.82 -15.93 14.59
CA VAL A 314 -9.55 -15.46 14.00
C VAL A 314 -8.62 -16.65 13.82
N SER A 315 -8.06 -16.81 12.63
CA SER A 315 -7.11 -17.87 12.30
C SER A 315 -5.86 -17.26 11.65
N TRP A 316 -4.68 -17.67 12.09
CA TRP A 316 -3.44 -17.54 11.35
C TRP A 316 -3.09 -18.88 10.73
N VAL A 317 -2.52 -18.87 9.52
CA VAL A 317 -2.09 -20.09 8.86
C VAL A 317 -0.64 -19.90 8.43
N VAL A 318 0.24 -20.74 8.98
CA VAL A 318 1.70 -20.65 8.85
C VAL A 318 2.20 -21.94 8.22
N THR A 319 2.92 -21.81 7.09
CA THR A 319 3.45 -22.93 6.32
C THR A 319 4.91 -23.20 6.64
N ASN A 320 5.45 -24.29 6.07
CA ASN A 320 6.88 -24.49 5.96
C ASN A 320 7.48 -23.69 4.79
N GLN A 321 8.81 -23.67 4.66
CA GLN A 321 9.57 -22.94 3.64
C GLN A 321 9.03 -23.16 2.22
N GLN A 322 8.75 -24.41 1.82
CA GLN A 322 8.34 -24.74 0.46
C GLN A 322 7.09 -23.94 0.01
N PHE A 323 6.13 -23.74 0.90
CA PHE A 323 4.85 -23.12 0.57
C PHE A 323 4.74 -21.65 1.02
N SER A 324 5.80 -21.09 1.63
CA SER A 324 5.83 -19.72 2.15
C SER A 324 6.02 -18.65 1.07
N GLU A 325 6.50 -19.02 -0.10
CA GLU A 325 6.94 -18.13 -1.19
C GLU A 325 8.27 -17.39 -0.88
N HIS A 326 8.96 -17.69 0.23
CA HIS A 326 10.36 -17.28 0.39
C HIS A 326 11.12 -17.59 -0.92
N PRO A 327 12.12 -16.81 -1.35
CA PRO A 327 12.78 -17.05 -2.63
C PRO A 327 13.26 -18.47 -2.89
N ASP A 328 13.49 -19.25 -1.84
CA ASP A 328 13.76 -20.69 -1.91
C ASP A 328 12.49 -21.56 -2.09
N GLY A 329 11.29 -20.95 -1.94
CA GLY A 329 9.99 -21.55 -2.22
C GLY A 329 9.37 -20.94 -3.49
N ALA A 330 8.84 -21.82 -4.37
CA ALA A 330 8.27 -21.35 -5.61
C ALA A 330 6.92 -20.65 -5.39
N PRO A 331 6.64 -19.48 -6.03
CA PRO A 331 5.32 -18.88 -6.06
C PRO A 331 4.18 -19.82 -6.47
N HIS A 332 4.47 -20.83 -7.33
CA HIS A 332 3.51 -21.88 -7.69
C HIS A 332 3.07 -22.70 -6.48
N ASP A 333 3.99 -23.03 -5.59
CA ASP A 333 3.73 -23.84 -4.41
C ASP A 333 2.97 -23.03 -3.36
N GLY A 334 3.29 -21.73 -3.20
CA GLY A 334 2.49 -20.83 -2.41
C GLY A 334 1.05 -20.65 -2.95
N ALA A 335 0.91 -20.55 -4.27
CA ALA A 335 -0.41 -20.54 -4.91
C ALA A 335 -1.20 -21.84 -4.65
N TYR A 336 -0.52 -22.99 -4.68
CA TYR A 336 -1.12 -24.29 -4.31
C TYR A 336 -1.64 -24.27 -2.89
N PHE A 337 -0.84 -23.78 -1.94
CA PHE A 337 -1.24 -23.63 -0.55
C PHE A 337 -2.47 -22.72 -0.38
N VAL A 338 -2.43 -21.51 -0.96
CA VAL A 338 -3.57 -20.57 -0.91
C VAL A 338 -4.83 -21.22 -1.49
N ASN A 339 -4.72 -21.92 -2.63
CA ASN A 339 -5.85 -22.64 -3.21
C ASN A 339 -6.37 -23.75 -2.29
N ALA A 340 -5.48 -24.53 -1.66
CA ALA A 340 -5.87 -25.60 -0.74
C ALA A 340 -6.67 -25.05 0.45
N VAL A 341 -6.25 -23.92 1.02
CA VAL A 341 -6.97 -23.22 2.09
C VAL A 341 -8.34 -22.72 1.61
N LEU A 342 -8.43 -22.11 0.45
CA LEU A 342 -9.71 -21.64 -0.11
C LEU A 342 -10.68 -22.79 -0.39
N GLN A 343 -10.19 -23.95 -0.85
CA GLN A 343 -11.00 -25.15 -1.04
C GLN A 343 -11.43 -25.75 0.31
N ALA A 344 -10.58 -25.69 1.35
CA ALA A 344 -10.94 -26.11 2.70
C ALA A 344 -12.11 -25.28 3.26
N LEU A 345 -12.06 -23.96 3.10
CA LEU A 345 -13.17 -23.06 3.46
C LEU A 345 -14.44 -23.34 2.65
N ASN A 346 -14.28 -23.64 1.35
CA ASN A 346 -15.39 -23.95 0.44
C ASN A 346 -16.04 -25.30 0.70
N ALA A 347 -15.49 -26.13 1.57
CA ALA A 347 -16.16 -27.34 2.05
C ALA A 347 -17.52 -27.02 2.74
N SER A 348 -17.69 -25.78 3.23
CA SER A 348 -18.98 -25.20 3.63
C SER A 348 -19.15 -23.84 2.93
N PRO A 349 -20.04 -23.71 1.93
CA PRO A 349 -20.30 -22.43 1.28
C PRO A 349 -20.69 -21.30 2.24
N ASP A 350 -21.38 -21.60 3.33
CA ASP A 350 -21.76 -20.62 4.35
C ASP A 350 -20.53 -20.06 5.09
N VAL A 351 -19.57 -20.93 5.39
CA VAL A 351 -18.31 -20.51 6.02
C VAL A 351 -17.48 -19.66 5.04
N LEU A 352 -17.27 -20.13 3.81
CA LEU A 352 -16.55 -19.36 2.79
C LEU A 352 -17.20 -17.97 2.61
N ASN A 353 -18.52 -17.93 2.48
CA ASN A 353 -19.28 -16.70 2.23
C ASN A 353 -19.38 -15.76 3.44
N SER A 354 -18.88 -16.17 4.59
CA SER A 354 -18.79 -15.35 5.80
C SER A 354 -17.35 -15.17 6.32
N THR A 355 -16.36 -15.52 5.50
CA THR A 355 -14.93 -15.39 5.81
C THR A 355 -14.29 -14.24 5.04
N LEU A 356 -13.43 -13.48 5.72
CA LEU A 356 -12.43 -12.61 5.11
C LEU A 356 -11.07 -13.28 5.23
N VAL A 357 -10.45 -13.60 4.10
CA VAL A 357 -9.06 -14.05 4.03
C VAL A 357 -8.19 -12.85 3.65
N ILE A 358 -7.18 -12.59 4.46
CA ILE A 358 -6.15 -11.57 4.27
C ILE A 358 -4.90 -12.30 3.80
N LEU A 359 -4.60 -12.21 2.51
CA LEU A 359 -3.35 -12.72 1.93
C LEU A 359 -2.39 -11.55 1.79
N ASN A 360 -1.36 -11.54 2.60
CA ASN A 360 -0.32 -10.50 2.63
C ASN A 360 1.07 -11.13 2.69
N TYR A 361 2.09 -10.30 2.57
CA TYR A 361 3.50 -10.70 2.59
C TYR A 361 4.22 -9.92 3.66
N ASP A 362 5.18 -10.54 4.32
CA ASP A 362 5.87 -9.97 5.48
C ASP A 362 6.82 -8.83 5.11
N GLU A 363 7.69 -9.06 4.10
CA GLU A 363 8.63 -8.04 3.60
C GLU A 363 8.98 -8.31 2.12
N ASN A 364 9.87 -7.50 1.53
CA ASN A 364 10.11 -7.45 0.09
C ASN A 364 11.30 -8.30 -0.41
N ASP A 365 11.99 -9.08 0.43
CA ASP A 365 13.23 -9.83 0.10
C ASP A 365 14.39 -8.92 -0.35
N GLY A 366 14.36 -7.67 -0.25
CA GLY A 366 15.27 -6.80 -0.98
C GLY A 366 14.94 -6.67 -2.47
N ARG A 367 13.76 -7.14 -2.92
CA ARG A 367 13.24 -6.89 -4.26
C ARG A 367 12.78 -5.45 -4.40
N PHE A 368 13.09 -4.88 -5.55
CA PHE A 368 12.82 -3.47 -5.88
C PHE A 368 11.33 -3.13 -5.80
N ASP A 369 11.07 -1.96 -5.24
CA ASP A 369 9.80 -1.25 -5.35
C ASP A 369 10.09 0.23 -5.65
N HIS A 370 9.34 0.83 -6.57
CA HIS A 370 9.60 2.20 -7.01
C HIS A 370 9.00 3.28 -6.11
N VAL A 371 8.08 2.92 -5.22
CA VAL A 371 7.38 3.88 -4.36
C VAL A 371 8.16 4.08 -3.07
N PRO A 372 8.62 5.30 -2.79
CA PRO A 372 9.22 5.60 -1.49
C PRO A 372 8.20 5.33 -0.37
N PRO A 373 8.57 4.54 0.65
CA PRO A 373 7.66 4.29 1.77
C PRO A 373 7.42 5.58 2.57
N PRO A 374 6.22 5.79 3.12
CA PRO A 374 5.99 6.78 4.15
C PRO A 374 6.85 6.45 5.37
N VAL A 375 7.63 7.43 5.86
CA VAL A 375 8.39 7.28 7.09
C VAL A 375 8.03 8.41 8.06
N PRO A 376 8.08 8.17 9.38
CA PRO A 376 7.68 9.17 10.36
C PRO A 376 8.59 10.41 10.32
N PRO A 377 8.07 11.60 10.62
CA PRO A 377 8.91 12.77 10.88
C PRO A 377 9.90 12.51 12.01
N ALA A 378 11.11 13.07 11.91
CA ALA A 378 12.15 12.88 12.91
C ALA A 378 11.66 13.24 14.33
N GLY A 379 11.97 12.37 15.29
CA GLY A 379 11.54 12.52 16.69
C GLY A 379 10.16 11.97 17.03
N THR A 380 9.52 11.24 16.10
CA THR A 380 8.28 10.50 16.39
C THR A 380 8.59 9.34 17.35
N THR A 381 7.89 9.30 18.47
CA THR A 381 8.07 8.25 19.50
C THR A 381 7.77 6.86 18.95
N ASP A 382 8.56 5.87 19.37
CA ASP A 382 8.47 4.45 19.00
C ASP A 382 8.60 4.15 17.50
N GLU A 383 9.17 5.09 16.73
CA GLU A 383 9.32 4.96 15.27
C GLU A 383 10.77 5.16 14.81
N PHE A 384 11.72 5.27 15.72
CA PHE A 384 13.14 5.43 15.41
C PHE A 384 14.00 4.45 16.21
N TYR A 385 14.84 3.70 15.47
CA TYR A 385 15.79 2.80 16.08
C TYR A 385 17.12 3.52 16.37
N LEU A 386 17.54 3.45 17.64
CA LEU A 386 18.65 4.27 18.18
C LEU A 386 20.04 3.71 17.90
N GLU A 387 20.17 2.42 17.60
CA GLU A 387 21.45 1.70 17.58
C GLU A 387 21.89 1.26 16.17
N SER A 388 21.39 1.94 15.11
CA SER A 388 21.79 1.64 13.74
C SER A 388 23.29 1.93 13.52
N SER A 389 24.00 0.98 12.89
CA SER A 389 25.39 1.16 12.50
C SER A 389 25.59 2.06 11.27
N LEU A 390 24.52 2.37 10.54
CA LEU A 390 24.58 3.11 9.26
C LEU A 390 24.71 4.62 9.42
N ALA A 391 24.18 5.17 10.51
CA ALA A 391 24.18 6.61 10.75
C ALA A 391 24.37 6.92 12.23
N PRO A 392 25.01 8.06 12.59
CA PRO A 392 25.12 8.48 13.98
C PRO A 392 23.80 8.96 14.58
N ALA A 393 22.83 9.34 13.74
CA ALA A 393 21.48 9.69 14.16
C ALA A 393 20.55 8.47 14.07
N PRO A 394 19.50 8.40 14.91
CA PRO A 394 18.48 7.36 14.78
C PRO A 394 17.86 7.31 13.38
N LEU A 395 17.68 6.11 12.84
CA LEU A 395 16.98 5.90 11.58
C LEU A 395 15.53 5.51 11.81
N PRO A 396 14.59 5.89 10.91
CA PRO A 396 13.20 5.51 11.04
C PRO A 396 13.04 3.99 10.90
N VAL A 397 12.16 3.40 11.68
CA VAL A 397 11.80 1.98 11.58
C VAL A 397 11.19 1.67 10.23
N GLY A 398 10.27 2.46 9.78
CA GLY A 398 9.52 2.29 8.55
C GLY A 398 8.49 3.42 8.36
N LEU A 399 7.46 3.22 7.50
CA LEU A 399 7.12 1.92 6.89
C LEU A 399 8.25 1.41 5.99
N GLY A 400 8.22 0.09 5.69
CA GLY A 400 9.09 -0.49 4.71
C GLY A 400 8.51 -0.39 3.27
N PHE A 401 9.14 -1.10 2.33
CA PHE A 401 8.71 -1.11 0.93
C PHE A 401 7.34 -1.77 0.76
N ARG A 402 6.68 -1.52 -0.37
CA ARG A 402 5.39 -2.16 -0.64
C ARG A 402 5.55 -3.66 -0.84
N VAL A 403 4.58 -4.38 -0.28
CA VAL A 403 4.42 -5.83 -0.44
C VAL A 403 3.00 -6.15 -0.92
N PRO A 404 2.74 -7.32 -1.52
CA PRO A 404 1.41 -7.68 -1.98
C PRO A 404 0.39 -7.78 -0.84
N LEU A 405 -0.84 -7.34 -1.12
CA LEU A 405 -2.03 -7.57 -0.31
C LEU A 405 -3.20 -7.92 -1.22
N VAL A 406 -3.84 -9.05 -0.97
CA VAL A 406 -5.12 -9.41 -1.61
C VAL A 406 -6.14 -9.76 -0.53
N LEU A 407 -7.26 -9.05 -0.52
CA LEU A 407 -8.37 -9.30 0.40
C LEU A 407 -9.41 -10.17 -0.30
N ILE A 408 -9.57 -11.41 0.18
CA ILE A 408 -10.38 -12.46 -0.46
C ILE A 408 -11.65 -12.67 0.36
N SER A 409 -12.80 -12.22 -0.15
CA SER A 409 -14.07 -12.27 0.55
C SER A 409 -15.21 -11.92 -0.41
N PRO A 410 -16.48 -12.25 -0.10
CA PRO A 410 -17.63 -11.74 -0.86
C PRO A 410 -17.66 -10.22 -0.97
N TRP A 411 -17.20 -9.50 0.04
CA TRP A 411 -17.21 -8.03 0.13
C TRP A 411 -16.03 -7.33 -0.58
N THR A 412 -15.10 -8.11 -1.13
CA THR A 412 -13.92 -7.59 -1.85
C THR A 412 -13.89 -7.99 -3.33
N ARG A 413 -14.96 -8.65 -3.82
CA ARG A 413 -15.08 -9.11 -5.22
C ARG A 413 -15.16 -7.95 -6.21
N GLY A 414 -14.67 -8.19 -7.44
CA GLY A 414 -14.85 -7.30 -8.59
C GLY A 414 -13.59 -6.65 -9.12
N GLY A 415 -12.40 -7.11 -8.73
CA GLY A 415 -11.13 -6.65 -9.28
C GLY A 415 -10.82 -5.20 -8.91
N TRP A 416 -11.03 -4.82 -7.66
CA TRP A 416 -10.81 -3.48 -7.15
C TRP A 416 -9.35 -3.26 -6.77
N VAL A 417 -8.94 -1.99 -6.79
CA VAL A 417 -7.70 -1.52 -6.17
C VAL A 417 -8.05 -0.59 -5.01
N THR A 418 -7.36 -0.74 -3.90
CA THR A 418 -7.30 0.23 -2.81
C THR A 418 -5.90 0.79 -2.73
N SER A 419 -5.77 2.13 -2.83
CA SER A 419 -4.50 2.86 -2.72
C SER A 419 -4.40 3.62 -1.39
N GLU A 420 -5.19 3.20 -0.39
CA GLU A 420 -5.01 3.63 0.99
C GLU A 420 -3.71 3.05 1.54
N VAL A 421 -2.96 3.85 2.29
CA VAL A 421 -1.72 3.39 2.93
C VAL A 421 -2.05 2.42 4.05
N PHE A 422 -1.51 1.22 3.95
CA PHE A 422 -1.63 0.15 4.93
C PHE A 422 -0.26 -0.41 5.28
N ASP A 423 -0.18 -1.04 6.45
CA ASP A 423 0.93 -1.90 6.87
C ASP A 423 0.40 -3.11 7.68
N HIS A 424 1.29 -3.88 8.30
CA HIS A 424 0.86 -5.04 9.10
C HIS A 424 -0.02 -4.64 10.28
N THR A 425 0.17 -3.43 10.85
CA THR A 425 -0.72 -2.93 11.92
C THR A 425 -2.14 -2.66 11.43
N SER A 426 -2.34 -2.48 10.13
CA SER A 426 -3.68 -2.33 9.52
C SER A 426 -4.53 -3.60 9.69
N VAL A 427 -3.89 -4.77 9.71
CA VAL A 427 -4.58 -6.04 9.99
C VAL A 427 -5.09 -6.05 11.44
N LEU A 428 -4.27 -5.62 12.38
CA LEU A 428 -4.67 -5.51 13.79
C LEU A 428 -5.76 -4.45 13.98
N GLN A 429 -5.61 -3.28 13.35
CA GLN A 429 -6.64 -2.22 13.39
C GLN A 429 -7.98 -2.72 12.79
N PHE A 430 -7.94 -3.56 11.74
CA PHE A 430 -9.15 -4.18 11.21
C PHE A 430 -9.80 -5.11 12.24
N LEU A 431 -9.02 -5.97 12.88
CA LEU A 431 -9.50 -6.88 13.91
C LEU A 431 -10.07 -6.11 15.12
N GLU A 432 -9.49 -4.96 15.49
CA GLU A 432 -10.04 -4.06 16.51
C GLU A 432 -11.44 -3.54 16.14
N GLN A 433 -11.61 -3.02 14.91
CA GLN A 433 -12.90 -2.54 14.41
C GLN A 433 -13.93 -3.65 14.36
N TRP A 434 -13.54 -4.80 13.84
CA TRP A 434 -14.40 -5.96 13.70
C TRP A 434 -14.83 -6.56 15.05
N THR A 435 -13.90 -6.77 15.97
CA THR A 435 -14.20 -7.29 17.31
C THR A 435 -15.04 -6.30 18.12
N THR A 436 -14.82 -4.99 17.96
CA THR A 436 -15.66 -3.94 18.54
C THR A 436 -17.09 -4.02 17.98
N ALA A 437 -17.26 -4.21 16.68
CA ALA A 437 -18.59 -4.40 16.08
C ALA A 437 -19.29 -5.66 16.60
N LEU A 438 -18.54 -6.72 16.95
CA LEU A 438 -19.06 -7.92 17.61
C LEU A 438 -19.41 -7.72 19.09
N GLY A 439 -19.08 -6.55 19.68
CA GLY A 439 -19.26 -6.29 21.12
C GLY A 439 -18.17 -6.94 22.00
N LYS A 440 -17.04 -7.32 21.42
CA LYS A 440 -15.90 -7.99 22.07
C LYS A 440 -14.60 -7.26 21.72
N PRO A 441 -14.41 -5.98 22.08
CA PRO A 441 -13.26 -5.19 21.65
C PRO A 441 -11.94 -5.82 22.11
N ALA A 442 -11.10 -6.23 21.16
CA ALA A 442 -9.74 -6.68 21.35
C ALA A 442 -8.81 -5.61 20.76
N ILE A 443 -8.20 -4.81 21.63
CA ILE A 443 -7.39 -3.67 21.24
C ILE A 443 -5.90 -4.01 21.41
N CYS A 444 -5.10 -3.68 20.40
CA CYS A 444 -3.64 -3.74 20.47
C CYS A 444 -3.10 -2.44 21.09
N PRO A 445 -2.53 -2.46 22.29
CA PRO A 445 -2.06 -1.23 22.93
C PRO A 445 -0.78 -0.67 22.31
N ASN A 446 -0.03 -1.50 21.57
CA ASN A 446 1.35 -1.21 21.19
C ASN A 446 1.48 -0.47 19.85
N ILE A 447 0.40 -0.30 19.08
CA ILE A 447 0.44 0.42 17.79
C ILE A 447 0.67 1.90 18.07
N SER A 448 1.75 2.47 17.53
CA SER A 448 2.11 3.87 17.71
C SER A 448 1.00 4.82 17.22
N ALA A 449 0.96 6.02 17.77
CA ALA A 449 -0.01 7.05 17.37
C ALA A 449 0.19 7.45 15.90
N TRP A 450 1.43 7.47 15.41
CA TRP A 450 1.73 7.78 14.02
C TRP A 450 1.14 6.74 13.08
N ARG A 451 1.36 5.43 13.33
CA ARG A 451 0.79 4.36 12.49
C ARG A 451 -0.74 4.37 12.51
N ARG A 452 -1.35 4.58 13.68
CA ARG A 452 -2.80 4.74 13.78
C ARG A 452 -3.34 5.91 12.95
N SER A 453 -2.57 6.98 12.81
CA SER A 453 -2.94 8.15 12.03
C SER A 453 -2.76 7.91 10.52
N VAL A 454 -1.64 7.32 10.09
CA VAL A 454 -1.25 7.17 8.69
C VAL A 454 -1.85 5.90 8.06
N CYS A 455 -1.76 4.76 8.76
CA CYS A 455 -2.18 3.47 8.23
C CYS A 455 -3.69 3.25 8.42
N GLY A 456 -4.37 2.87 7.34
CA GLY A 456 -5.78 2.52 7.35
C GLY A 456 -6.07 1.23 8.13
N ASP A 457 -7.35 0.94 8.32
CA ASP A 457 -7.85 -0.22 9.07
C ASP A 457 -8.50 -1.29 8.16
N LEU A 458 -8.20 -1.29 6.88
CA LEU A 458 -8.73 -2.15 5.82
C LEU A 458 -10.26 -2.04 5.58
N THR A 459 -11.03 -1.38 6.44
CA THR A 459 -12.50 -1.29 6.26
C THR A 459 -12.89 -0.57 4.98
N GLY A 460 -12.09 0.42 4.54
CA GLY A 460 -12.27 1.14 3.27
C GLY A 460 -12.15 0.26 2.02
N ALA A 461 -11.53 -0.91 2.14
CA ALA A 461 -11.37 -1.86 1.04
C ALA A 461 -12.60 -2.77 0.82
N LEU A 462 -13.57 -2.77 1.74
CA LEU A 462 -14.76 -3.64 1.72
C LEU A 462 -15.98 -2.91 1.14
N ASP A 463 -16.80 -3.64 0.41
CA ASP A 463 -18.16 -3.23 0.02
C ASP A 463 -19.18 -4.13 0.74
N LEU A 464 -19.51 -3.75 1.96
CA LEU A 464 -20.42 -4.52 2.79
C LEU A 464 -21.88 -4.51 2.26
N GLU A 465 -22.22 -3.57 1.39
CA GLU A 465 -23.57 -3.44 0.84
C GLU A 465 -23.81 -4.38 -0.37
N HIS A 466 -22.76 -4.76 -1.10
CA HIS A 466 -22.88 -5.52 -2.36
C HIS A 466 -21.98 -6.76 -2.38
N PRO A 467 -22.19 -7.75 -1.50
CA PRO A 467 -21.38 -8.98 -1.49
C PRO A 467 -21.61 -9.81 -2.75
N VAL A 468 -20.54 -10.44 -3.26
CA VAL A 468 -20.61 -11.41 -4.36
C VAL A 468 -20.10 -12.75 -3.85
N TYR A 469 -21.01 -13.68 -3.66
CA TYR A 469 -20.76 -14.96 -3.03
C TYR A 469 -20.09 -15.99 -3.94
N GLY A 470 -19.45 -16.98 -3.32
CA GLY A 470 -18.77 -18.12 -3.94
C GLY A 470 -17.36 -17.79 -4.47
N LEU A 471 -16.60 -18.84 -4.75
CA LEU A 471 -15.28 -18.70 -5.37
C LEU A 471 -15.42 -18.29 -6.85
N PRO A 472 -14.51 -17.44 -7.36
CA PRO A 472 -14.41 -17.20 -8.81
C PRO A 472 -13.82 -18.42 -9.50
N SER A 473 -13.91 -18.46 -10.84
CA SER A 473 -13.10 -19.36 -11.63
C SER A 473 -11.63 -18.91 -11.53
N LEU A 474 -10.78 -19.76 -11.00
CA LEU A 474 -9.34 -19.55 -10.87
C LEU A 474 -8.60 -20.55 -11.79
N PRO A 475 -7.38 -20.23 -12.24
CA PRO A 475 -6.57 -21.17 -12.99
C PRO A 475 -6.35 -22.48 -12.22
N ALA A 476 -6.40 -23.60 -12.92
CA ALA A 476 -6.03 -24.88 -12.33
C ALA A 476 -4.52 -24.89 -12.02
N LEU A 477 -4.18 -25.39 -10.86
CA LEU A 477 -2.79 -25.58 -10.43
C LEU A 477 -2.39 -27.05 -10.59
N GLY A 478 -1.15 -27.29 -11.03
CA GLY A 478 -0.51 -28.60 -10.98
C GLY A 478 -0.14 -29.01 -9.56
N GLN A 479 0.55 -30.15 -9.43
CA GLN A 479 1.18 -30.53 -8.17
C GLN A 479 2.27 -29.51 -7.80
N PRO A 480 2.62 -29.36 -6.51
CA PRO A 480 3.76 -28.58 -6.10
C PRO A 480 5.02 -28.95 -6.87
N ILE A 481 5.85 -27.95 -7.17
CA ILE A 481 7.11 -28.15 -7.91
C ILE A 481 8.17 -28.76 -6.98
N GLY A 482 8.07 -28.51 -5.69
CA GLY A 482 9.02 -28.95 -4.67
C GLY A 482 10.24 -28.03 -4.58
N ASP A 483 11.24 -28.48 -3.81
CA ASP A 483 12.49 -27.74 -3.63
C ASP A 483 13.22 -27.65 -4.97
N PRO A 484 13.36 -26.47 -5.51
CA PRO A 484 13.95 -26.30 -6.80
C PRO A 484 15.40 -25.90 -6.65
N GLN A 485 16.16 -26.43 -7.54
CA GLN A 485 17.47 -25.85 -7.79
C GLN A 485 17.32 -24.37 -8.11
N ALA A 486 18.01 -23.51 -7.35
CA ALA A 486 18.05 -22.09 -7.67
C ALA A 486 18.72 -21.87 -9.04
N TYR A 487 18.02 -21.15 -9.90
CA TYR A 487 18.51 -20.70 -11.19
C TYR A 487 18.90 -19.23 -11.08
N ASN A 488 20.08 -18.86 -11.53
CA ASN A 488 20.61 -17.50 -11.42
C ASN A 488 20.47 -16.77 -12.76
N PRO A 489 19.28 -16.26 -13.11
CA PRO A 489 19.11 -15.50 -14.33
C PRO A 489 19.76 -14.12 -14.20
N VAL A 490 20.26 -13.63 -15.34
CA VAL A 490 20.76 -12.25 -15.48
C VAL A 490 19.94 -11.51 -16.55
N PRO A 491 19.87 -10.19 -16.52
CA PRO A 491 19.12 -9.43 -17.51
C PRO A 491 19.58 -9.73 -18.94
N ALA A 492 18.65 -10.08 -19.83
CA ALA A 492 18.92 -10.26 -21.25
C ALA A 492 18.94 -8.94 -22.01
N ASP A 493 18.23 -7.93 -21.50
CA ASP A 493 18.16 -6.59 -22.04
C ASP A 493 18.13 -5.54 -20.91
N ASN A 494 18.13 -4.25 -21.28
CA ASN A 494 18.05 -3.15 -20.32
C ASN A 494 17.02 -2.12 -20.82
N MET A 495 15.76 -2.51 -20.80
CA MET A 495 14.65 -1.70 -21.30
C MET A 495 13.61 -1.46 -20.19
N MET A 496 12.93 -0.31 -20.28
CA MET A 496 11.82 0.00 -19.38
C MET A 496 10.74 -1.08 -19.46
N PRO A 497 10.33 -1.65 -18.31
CA PRO A 497 9.25 -2.65 -18.29
C PRO A 497 7.91 -2.07 -18.76
N VAL A 498 7.05 -2.95 -19.24
CA VAL A 498 5.73 -2.59 -19.76
C VAL A 498 4.65 -3.10 -18.81
N GLN A 499 3.77 -2.20 -18.40
CA GLN A 499 2.56 -2.57 -17.65
C GLN A 499 1.42 -2.97 -18.61
N GLU A 500 0.61 -3.96 -18.24
CA GLU A 500 -0.60 -4.33 -18.97
C GLU A 500 -1.51 -3.10 -19.16
N PRO A 501 -2.08 -2.88 -20.36
CA PRO A 501 -2.95 -1.74 -20.62
C PRO A 501 -4.29 -1.85 -19.87
N GLY A 502 -4.82 -0.70 -19.46
CA GLY A 502 -6.14 -0.58 -18.84
C GLY A 502 -6.11 -0.11 -17.40
N THR A 503 -7.31 0.13 -16.88
CA THR A 503 -7.55 0.59 -15.51
C THR A 503 -8.33 -0.46 -14.73
N LYS A 504 -8.39 -0.33 -13.41
CA LYS A 504 -9.27 -1.09 -12.51
C LYS A 504 -10.23 -0.14 -11.79
N ARG A 505 -11.25 -0.68 -11.18
CA ARG A 505 -12.10 0.06 -10.23
C ARG A 505 -11.26 0.41 -9.01
N ALA A 506 -11.40 1.65 -8.49
CA ALA A 506 -10.68 2.12 -7.31
C ALA A 506 -11.64 2.39 -6.15
N ARG A 507 -11.23 1.99 -4.94
CA ARG A 507 -11.92 2.35 -3.71
C ARG A 507 -11.71 3.83 -3.41
N PRO A 508 -12.68 4.53 -2.78
CA PRO A 508 -12.49 5.89 -2.32
C PRO A 508 -11.43 5.93 -1.21
N LEU A 509 -10.70 7.03 -1.14
CA LEU A 509 -9.60 7.18 -0.20
C LEU A 509 -9.90 8.21 0.89
N PRO A 510 -9.34 8.04 2.10
CA PRO A 510 -9.57 8.93 3.22
C PRO A 510 -8.64 10.14 3.25
N TYR A 511 -8.15 10.60 2.10
CA TYR A 511 -7.22 11.71 1.96
C TYR A 511 -7.74 12.77 0.99
N GLN A 512 -7.29 14.02 1.14
CA GLN A 512 -7.30 15.04 0.10
C GLN A 512 -6.05 15.90 0.23
N PRO A 513 -4.90 15.37 -0.20
CA PRO A 513 -3.61 16.04 -0.05
C PRO A 513 -3.49 17.25 -0.97
N ASN A 514 -2.87 18.32 -0.49
CA ASN A 514 -2.42 19.44 -1.31
C ASN A 514 -1.10 19.99 -0.78
N ALA A 515 -0.30 20.56 -1.68
CA ALA A 515 0.92 21.29 -1.34
C ALA A 515 1.11 22.46 -2.30
N ASN A 516 1.61 23.59 -1.78
CA ASN A 516 1.93 24.79 -2.56
C ASN A 516 3.33 25.28 -2.19
N LEU A 517 4.00 25.91 -3.16
CA LEU A 517 5.15 26.76 -2.93
C LEU A 517 4.64 28.20 -2.77
N ASP A 518 4.73 28.73 -1.53
CA ASP A 518 4.14 30.03 -1.18
C ASP A 518 5.09 31.21 -1.39
N GLY A 519 6.37 30.94 -1.66
CA GLY A 519 7.40 31.93 -1.91
C GLY A 519 8.73 31.57 -1.29
N PHE A 520 9.60 32.58 -1.12
CA PHE A 520 10.96 32.40 -0.64
C PHE A 520 11.29 33.38 0.46
N THR A 521 12.16 32.98 1.38
CA THR A 521 12.74 33.82 2.44
C THR A 521 14.24 33.62 2.52
N THR A 522 14.95 34.58 3.10
CA THR A 522 16.37 34.44 3.36
C THR A 522 16.62 33.71 4.69
N GLY A 523 17.35 32.63 4.62
CA GLY A 523 17.78 31.84 5.76
C GLY A 523 19.10 32.30 6.38
N ALA A 524 19.69 31.46 7.21
CA ALA A 524 20.99 31.70 7.83
C ALA A 524 22.10 31.79 6.78
N ALA A 525 23.13 32.62 7.03
CA ALA A 525 24.29 32.82 6.15
C ALA A 525 23.95 33.18 4.68
N GLY A 526 22.74 33.71 4.42
CA GLY A 526 22.32 34.11 3.08
C GLY A 526 21.76 32.96 2.23
N SER A 527 21.47 31.79 2.81
CA SER A 527 20.74 30.72 2.12
C SER A 527 19.34 31.17 1.71
N VAL A 528 18.77 30.53 0.72
CA VAL A 528 17.41 30.78 0.26
C VAL A 528 16.52 29.63 0.74
N LEU A 529 15.39 29.98 1.37
CA LEU A 529 14.42 29.03 1.87
C LEU A 529 13.15 29.09 1.02
N ALA A 530 12.73 27.98 0.44
CA ALA A 530 11.43 27.83 -0.18
C ALA A 530 10.38 27.57 0.91
N ASN A 531 9.35 28.38 0.97
CA ASN A 531 8.25 28.23 1.91
C ASN A 531 7.16 27.38 1.26
N LEU A 532 6.89 26.23 1.86
CA LEU A 532 5.89 25.26 1.42
C LEU A 532 4.71 25.24 2.40
N SER A 533 3.51 25.06 1.89
CA SER A 533 2.33 24.76 2.69
C SER A 533 1.72 23.43 2.30
N PHE A 534 1.31 22.65 3.31
CA PHE A 534 0.68 21.35 3.15
C PHE A 534 -0.71 21.34 3.74
N SER A 535 -1.62 20.63 3.12
CA SER A 535 -2.94 20.40 3.67
C SER A 535 -3.46 19.01 3.31
N ASN A 536 -4.29 18.47 4.19
CA ASN A 536 -5.03 17.23 4.01
C ASN A 536 -6.42 17.45 4.58
N ASN A 537 -7.30 18.12 3.83
CA ASN A 537 -8.59 18.54 4.32
C ASN A 537 -9.71 18.40 3.30
N GLY A 538 -10.87 18.01 3.77
CA GLY A 538 -12.05 17.75 2.96
C GLY A 538 -13.09 16.95 3.72
N PRO A 539 -14.30 16.82 3.19
CA PRO A 539 -15.42 16.18 3.89
C PRO A 539 -15.25 14.67 4.13
N HIS A 540 -14.39 14.03 3.37
CA HIS A 540 -14.16 12.57 3.41
C HIS A 540 -12.81 12.18 4.04
N VAL A 541 -12.02 13.16 4.46
CA VAL A 541 -10.71 12.93 5.09
C VAL A 541 -10.88 12.29 6.47
N ARG A 542 -10.16 11.20 6.73
CA ARG A 542 -10.20 10.42 7.98
C ARG A 542 -8.82 9.97 8.45
N LYS A 543 -7.83 9.93 7.54
CA LYS A 543 -6.46 9.50 7.81
C LYS A 543 -5.48 10.62 7.48
N ALA A 544 -4.34 10.62 8.14
CA ALA A 544 -3.26 11.56 7.85
C ALA A 544 -2.69 11.31 6.45
N ALA A 545 -2.31 12.38 5.78
CA ALA A 545 -1.51 12.30 4.55
C ALA A 545 -0.04 12.52 4.88
N HIS A 546 0.81 11.60 4.43
CA HIS A 546 2.24 11.75 4.53
C HIS A 546 2.80 12.37 3.25
N PHE A 547 3.75 13.32 3.40
CA PHE A 547 4.44 13.98 2.29
C PHE A 547 5.94 13.83 2.45
N SER A 548 6.62 13.51 1.34
CA SER A 548 8.08 13.61 1.24
C SER A 548 8.44 14.75 0.30
N VAL A 549 9.40 15.59 0.70
CA VAL A 549 9.87 16.76 -0.05
C VAL A 549 11.30 16.56 -0.47
N TYR A 550 11.54 16.51 -1.77
CA TYR A 550 12.83 16.32 -2.42
C TYR A 550 13.38 17.64 -2.92
N ASN A 551 14.64 17.96 -2.58
CA ASN A 551 15.43 18.98 -3.25
C ASN A 551 16.30 18.31 -4.31
N ASN A 552 15.82 18.27 -5.56
CA ASN A 552 16.53 17.58 -6.66
C ASN A 552 17.75 18.36 -7.14
N ALA A 553 17.88 19.66 -6.81
CA ALA A 553 19.02 20.48 -7.20
C ALA A 553 20.30 20.11 -6.44
N ALA A 554 20.17 19.65 -5.18
CA ALA A 554 21.32 19.36 -4.33
C ALA A 554 21.05 18.15 -3.39
N PRO A 555 20.82 16.93 -3.93
CA PRO A 555 20.59 15.76 -3.11
C PRO A 555 21.87 15.34 -2.40
N ASP A 556 21.82 15.16 -1.09
CA ASP A 556 22.88 14.45 -0.36
C ASP A 556 22.68 12.94 -0.55
N GLN A 557 23.78 12.22 -0.65
CA GLN A 557 23.78 10.76 -0.86
C GLN A 557 24.58 10.01 0.22
N ASN A 558 24.93 10.66 1.31
CA ASN A 558 25.60 10.04 2.43
C ASN A 558 24.63 9.85 3.59
N ILE A 559 24.17 8.61 3.82
CA ILE A 559 23.18 8.29 4.87
C ILE A 559 23.63 8.75 6.28
N ALA A 560 24.92 8.92 6.51
CA ALA A 560 25.45 9.42 7.78
C ALA A 560 25.01 10.88 8.09
N ASP A 561 24.58 11.64 7.08
CA ASP A 561 24.06 13.00 7.22
C ASP A 561 22.52 13.05 7.41
N TYR A 562 21.87 11.90 7.51
CA TYR A 562 20.42 11.83 7.77
C TYR A 562 20.09 12.44 9.17
N PRO A 563 18.97 13.18 9.34
CA PRO A 563 17.98 13.56 8.31
C PRO A 563 18.26 14.92 7.64
N ALA A 564 19.31 15.64 8.03
CA ALA A 564 19.48 17.07 7.77
C ALA A 564 19.50 17.46 6.29
N LYS A 565 19.96 16.56 5.41
CA LYS A 565 20.14 16.85 3.98
C LYS A 565 19.33 15.88 3.07
N PHE A 566 18.46 15.10 3.66
CA PHE A 566 17.63 14.13 2.96
C PHE A 566 16.22 14.70 2.72
N PRO A 567 15.36 14.00 1.93
CA PRO A 567 13.99 14.40 1.74
C PRO A 567 13.25 14.66 3.06
N GLY A 568 12.68 15.85 3.21
CA GLY A 568 11.90 16.20 4.39
C GLY A 568 10.63 15.35 4.48
N GLN A 569 10.29 14.88 5.67
CA GLN A 569 9.15 14.01 5.92
C GLN A 569 8.10 14.74 6.77
N TYR A 570 6.87 14.80 6.28
CA TYR A 570 5.79 15.58 6.91
C TYR A 570 4.51 14.75 6.97
N THR A 571 3.89 14.69 8.13
CA THR A 571 2.60 14.02 8.33
C THR A 571 1.54 15.04 8.69
N ILE A 572 0.50 15.15 7.87
CA ILE A 572 -0.57 16.13 8.05
C ILE A 572 -1.85 15.41 8.47
N ASP A 573 -2.24 15.65 9.72
CA ASP A 573 -3.42 15.04 10.32
C ASP A 573 -4.73 15.46 9.61
N PRO A 574 -5.77 14.63 9.65
CA PRO A 574 -7.05 14.95 9.06
C PRO A 574 -7.72 16.15 9.77
N SER A 575 -8.27 17.08 8.97
CA SER A 575 -9.06 18.20 9.48
C SER A 575 -10.57 18.08 9.19
N ASN A 576 -10.99 16.98 8.60
CA ASN A 576 -12.36 16.47 8.39
C ASN A 576 -13.41 17.41 7.74
N SER A 577 -13.39 18.71 7.99
CA SER A 577 -14.43 19.61 7.51
C SER A 577 -13.90 20.95 7.00
N VAL A 578 -12.60 21.21 7.10
CA VAL A 578 -12.00 22.49 6.77
C VAL A 578 -11.10 22.36 5.54
N TRP A 579 -11.49 22.99 4.43
CA TRP A 579 -10.75 22.92 3.16
C TRP A 579 -9.47 23.78 3.13
N ASN A 580 -9.24 24.65 4.08
CA ASN A 580 -8.15 25.62 4.04
C ASN A 580 -7.23 25.57 5.27
N LYS A 581 -7.24 24.46 6.01
CA LYS A 581 -6.27 24.28 7.09
C LYS A 581 -4.93 23.81 6.49
N THR A 582 -3.88 24.59 6.68
CA THR A 582 -2.53 24.33 6.15
C THR A 582 -1.50 24.38 7.27
N VAL A 583 -0.39 23.68 7.06
CA VAL A 583 0.83 23.74 7.87
C VAL A 583 1.95 24.24 6.95
N GLY A 584 2.71 25.22 7.39
CA GLY A 584 3.83 25.79 6.63
C GLY A 584 5.18 25.23 7.06
N GLU A 585 6.05 24.99 6.11
CA GLU A 585 7.42 24.56 6.32
C GLU A 585 8.39 25.32 5.37
N SER A 586 9.64 25.44 5.77
CA SER A 586 10.68 26.07 4.95
C SER A 586 11.80 25.09 4.66
N VAL A 587 12.11 24.94 3.36
CA VAL A 587 13.12 24.01 2.85
C VAL A 587 14.24 24.81 2.20
N GLU A 588 15.50 24.56 2.58
CA GLU A 588 16.65 25.17 1.94
C GLU A 588 16.79 24.69 0.50
N ILE A 589 17.04 25.61 -0.45
CA ILE A 589 17.19 25.33 -1.86
C ILE A 589 18.59 25.69 -2.36
N GLY A 590 18.91 25.24 -3.57
CA GLY A 590 20.18 25.48 -4.25
C GLY A 590 21.29 24.55 -3.79
N ALA A 591 22.45 24.66 -4.45
CA ALA A 591 23.64 23.87 -4.15
C ALA A 591 24.59 24.55 -3.14
N GLY A 592 24.23 25.72 -2.63
CA GLY A 592 25.03 26.48 -1.67
C GLY A 592 24.57 27.93 -1.52
N ALA A 593 25.26 28.68 -0.64
CA ALA A 593 24.92 30.07 -0.36
C ALA A 593 24.93 30.94 -1.63
N GLY A 594 23.81 31.61 -1.91
CA GLY A 594 23.65 32.49 -3.07
C GLY A 594 23.18 31.80 -4.35
N ASP A 595 23.05 30.47 -4.38
CA ASP A 595 22.38 29.75 -5.47
C ASP A 595 20.86 29.83 -5.26
N GLY A 596 20.18 30.50 -6.18
CA GLY A 596 18.73 30.71 -6.15
C GLY A 596 17.96 29.69 -6.98
N THR A 597 18.62 28.70 -7.60
CA THR A 597 17.96 27.68 -8.39
C THR A 597 17.22 26.68 -7.49
N TYR A 598 16.04 26.27 -7.92
CA TYR A 598 15.26 25.26 -7.20
C TYR A 598 14.62 24.25 -8.14
N ASP A 599 14.64 23.01 -7.69
CA ASP A 599 13.93 21.88 -8.28
C ASP A 599 13.38 21.04 -7.12
N LEU A 600 12.12 21.28 -6.76
CA LEU A 600 11.46 20.67 -5.61
C LEU A 600 10.36 19.73 -6.05
N THR A 601 10.41 18.49 -5.61
CA THR A 601 9.33 17.52 -5.77
C THR A 601 8.69 17.20 -4.42
N VAL A 602 7.37 17.31 -4.35
CA VAL A 602 6.57 16.84 -3.21
C VAL A 602 5.75 15.65 -3.65
N VAL A 603 5.92 14.52 -2.99
CA VAL A 603 5.11 13.33 -3.22
C VAL A 603 4.23 13.04 -2.01
N GLY A 604 3.09 12.39 -2.25
CA GLY A 604 2.14 12.01 -1.22
C GLY A 604 1.36 10.74 -1.61
N PRO A 605 0.30 10.38 -0.86
CA PRO A 605 -0.46 9.17 -1.13
C PRO A 605 -1.15 9.21 -2.51
N ASN A 606 -1.45 8.04 -3.06
CA ASN A 606 -2.23 7.85 -4.30
C ASN A 606 -1.73 8.69 -5.49
N ARG A 607 -0.45 8.58 -5.84
CA ARG A 607 0.16 9.31 -6.98
C ARG A 607 0.11 10.84 -6.85
N PHE A 608 -0.12 11.38 -5.65
CA PHE A 608 -0.01 12.82 -5.45
C PHE A 608 1.41 13.29 -5.72
N LEU A 609 1.54 14.32 -6.59
CA LEU A 609 2.82 14.94 -6.90
C LEU A 609 2.65 16.43 -7.16
N ARG A 610 3.60 17.20 -6.63
CA ARG A 610 3.86 18.60 -6.99
C ARG A 610 5.31 18.73 -7.41
N HIS A 611 5.57 19.45 -8.50
CA HIS A 611 6.93 19.70 -8.95
C HIS A 611 7.07 21.19 -9.26
N PHE A 612 8.07 21.81 -8.66
CA PHE A 612 8.31 23.26 -8.71
C PHE A 612 9.76 23.50 -9.12
N THR A 613 9.96 24.14 -10.28
CA THR A 613 11.29 24.53 -10.76
C THR A 613 11.38 26.00 -11.04
N GLY A 614 12.59 26.56 -10.96
CA GLY A 614 12.88 27.95 -11.31
C GLY A 614 14.17 28.48 -10.66
N ASP A 615 14.32 29.79 -10.73
CA ASP A 615 15.41 30.55 -10.11
C ASP A 615 14.84 31.83 -9.49
N VAL A 616 15.14 32.10 -8.22
CA VAL A 616 14.66 33.29 -7.50
C VAL A 616 15.22 34.59 -8.05
N ALA A 617 16.29 34.55 -8.85
CA ALA A 617 16.89 35.68 -9.50
C ALA A 617 16.36 35.89 -10.95
N ALA A 618 15.63 34.93 -11.52
CA ALA A 618 15.14 35.00 -12.90
C ALA A 618 13.87 35.85 -13.04
N ALA A 619 13.49 36.12 -14.28
CA ALA A 619 12.29 36.90 -14.62
C ALA A 619 10.99 36.31 -14.06
N GLY A 620 10.95 34.97 -13.88
CA GLY A 620 9.82 34.23 -13.30
C GLY A 620 9.71 34.27 -11.79
N ALA A 621 10.64 34.86 -11.06
CA ALA A 621 10.68 34.85 -9.60
C ALA A 621 9.41 35.42 -8.91
N ALA A 622 8.76 36.40 -9.56
CA ALA A 622 7.54 37.03 -9.07
C ALA A 622 6.25 36.33 -9.54
N ALA A 623 6.37 35.30 -10.40
CA ALA A 623 5.23 34.52 -10.89
C ALA A 623 4.92 33.38 -9.90
N GLN A 624 3.65 33.22 -9.50
CA GLN A 624 3.21 32.23 -8.54
C GLN A 624 1.95 31.52 -8.98
N VAL A 625 1.85 30.24 -8.63
CA VAL A 625 0.63 29.45 -8.81
C VAL A 625 0.28 28.78 -7.49
N THR A 626 -0.94 29.03 -7.02
CA THR A 626 -1.48 28.37 -5.85
C THR A 626 -2.60 27.42 -6.27
N ALA A 627 -2.47 26.15 -5.93
CA ALA A 627 -3.50 25.15 -6.12
C ALA A 627 -4.45 25.09 -4.93
N SER A 628 -5.74 24.99 -5.19
CA SER A 628 -6.76 24.78 -4.18
C SER A 628 -7.86 23.87 -4.70
N TYR A 629 -8.63 23.27 -3.79
CA TYR A 629 -9.80 22.47 -4.13
C TYR A 629 -11.08 23.24 -3.82
N TYR A 630 -12.01 23.18 -4.75
CA TYR A 630 -13.31 23.84 -4.62
C TYR A 630 -14.43 22.80 -4.67
N GLN A 631 -15.26 22.77 -3.63
CA GLN A 631 -16.32 21.76 -3.48
C GLN A 631 -17.57 22.04 -4.30
N GLY A 632 -17.72 23.24 -4.85
CA GLY A 632 -18.89 23.68 -5.63
C GLY A 632 -18.71 23.56 -7.15
N GLY A 633 -17.85 22.69 -7.65
CA GLY A 633 -17.64 22.42 -9.07
C GLY A 633 -18.92 21.94 -9.78
N PHE A 634 -18.84 21.73 -11.09
CA PHE A 634 -19.98 21.27 -11.89
C PHE A 634 -20.61 20.01 -11.29
N ALA A 635 -21.94 19.97 -11.19
CA ALA A 635 -22.70 18.91 -10.55
C ALA A 635 -22.35 18.65 -9.05
N GLY A 636 -21.76 19.64 -8.33
CA GLY A 636 -21.42 19.50 -6.92
C GLY A 636 -20.18 18.64 -6.63
N ARG A 637 -19.38 18.34 -7.65
CA ARG A 637 -18.12 17.61 -7.50
C ARG A 637 -16.96 18.56 -7.18
N PRO A 638 -15.90 18.09 -6.50
CA PRO A 638 -14.70 18.89 -6.30
C PRO A 638 -14.05 19.29 -7.62
N ALA A 639 -13.40 20.45 -7.64
CA ALA A 639 -12.61 20.91 -8.77
C ALA A 639 -11.23 21.38 -8.28
N LEU A 640 -10.19 21.17 -9.10
CA LEU A 640 -8.88 21.76 -8.90
C LEU A 640 -8.89 23.17 -9.49
N VAL A 641 -8.52 24.15 -8.69
CA VAL A 641 -8.44 25.57 -9.06
C VAL A 641 -7.01 26.05 -8.92
N LEU A 642 -6.45 26.60 -10.00
CA LEU A 642 -5.13 27.23 -10.04
C LEU A 642 -5.30 28.75 -10.06
N LYS A 643 -4.80 29.42 -9.02
CA LYS A 643 -4.67 30.89 -8.99
C LYS A 643 -3.30 31.25 -9.53
N LEU A 644 -3.28 31.94 -10.68
CA LEU A 644 -2.09 32.44 -11.37
C LEU A 644 -1.87 33.87 -10.92
N SER A 645 -0.79 34.18 -10.24
CA SER A 645 -0.53 35.48 -9.63
C SER A 645 0.78 36.06 -10.14
N ASN A 646 0.80 37.37 -10.35
CA ASN A 646 1.97 38.14 -10.77
C ASN A 646 2.28 39.22 -9.72
N GLY A 647 3.33 38.99 -8.93
CA GLY A 647 3.81 39.96 -7.93
C GLY A 647 4.83 40.96 -8.49
N GLY A 648 5.22 40.83 -9.76
CA GLY A 648 6.24 41.66 -10.42
C GLY A 648 5.68 42.94 -11.10
N GLY A 649 6.57 43.71 -11.67
CA GLY A 649 6.25 44.99 -12.37
C GLY A 649 5.93 44.83 -13.85
N GLU A 650 6.16 43.68 -14.47
CA GLU A 650 5.90 43.40 -15.87
C GLU A 650 4.74 42.42 -16.04
N THR A 651 4.06 42.43 -17.19
CA THR A 651 2.97 41.47 -17.47
C THR A 651 3.55 40.08 -17.70
N VAL A 652 3.05 39.07 -16.97
CA VAL A 652 3.42 37.67 -17.13
C VAL A 652 2.36 36.94 -17.93
N ARG A 653 2.78 36.14 -18.90
CA ARG A 653 1.91 35.24 -19.66
C ARG A 653 2.10 33.81 -19.16
N PHE A 654 1.09 33.28 -18.47
CA PHE A 654 1.02 31.89 -18.01
C PHE A 654 0.39 31.04 -19.11
N THR A 655 0.90 29.80 -19.26
CA THR A 655 0.29 28.76 -20.10
C THR A 655 0.03 27.54 -19.26
N VAL A 656 -1.24 27.18 -19.09
CA VAL A 656 -1.69 25.97 -18.40
C VAL A 656 -1.94 24.89 -19.44
N ARG A 657 -1.27 23.73 -19.30
CA ARG A 657 -1.35 22.60 -20.22
C ARG A 657 -1.69 21.31 -19.48
N PRO A 658 -2.77 20.60 -19.85
CA PRO A 658 -2.96 19.21 -19.42
C PRO A 658 -1.87 18.32 -20.01
N ASN A 659 -1.27 17.46 -19.17
CA ASN A 659 -0.30 16.45 -19.61
C ASN A 659 -1.01 15.12 -19.88
N TYR A 660 -1.90 14.72 -18.94
CA TYR A 660 -2.69 13.47 -19.01
C TYR A 660 -4.11 13.70 -18.48
N TYR A 661 -4.98 12.73 -18.64
CA TYR A 661 -6.34 12.65 -18.13
C TYR A 661 -7.34 13.64 -18.75
N SER A 662 -6.90 14.65 -19.48
CA SER A 662 -7.77 15.61 -20.17
C SER A 662 -7.38 15.76 -21.63
N ARG A 663 -8.39 15.93 -22.50
CA ARG A 663 -8.21 16.26 -23.93
C ARG A 663 -8.30 17.76 -24.17
N ALA A 664 -8.44 18.57 -23.14
CA ALA A 664 -8.48 20.02 -23.27
C ALA A 664 -7.15 20.55 -23.84
N GLY A 665 -7.23 21.57 -24.68
CA GLY A 665 -6.04 22.26 -25.17
C GLY A 665 -5.40 23.13 -24.09
N ALA A 666 -4.15 23.55 -24.34
CA ALA A 666 -3.49 24.53 -23.48
C ALA A 666 -4.28 25.87 -23.45
N ARG A 667 -4.28 26.51 -22.27
CA ARG A 667 -4.91 27.81 -22.02
C ARG A 667 -3.85 28.82 -21.58
N SER A 668 -3.84 30.03 -22.20
CA SER A 668 -2.90 31.08 -21.84
C SER A 668 -3.62 32.28 -21.20
N TYR A 669 -2.97 32.87 -20.22
CA TYR A 669 -3.49 33.98 -19.38
C TYR A 669 -2.42 35.10 -19.34
N GLN A 670 -2.79 36.32 -19.69
CA GLN A 670 -1.98 37.50 -19.43
C GLN A 670 -2.36 38.05 -18.05
N VAL A 671 -1.42 38.07 -17.12
CA VAL A 671 -1.61 38.58 -15.78
C VAL A 671 -0.76 39.85 -15.61
N ARG A 672 -1.43 40.97 -15.41
CA ARG A 672 -0.78 42.29 -15.25
C ARG A 672 -0.04 42.36 -13.92
N PRO A 673 0.86 43.34 -13.75
CA PRO A 673 1.51 43.60 -12.47
C PRO A 673 0.52 43.65 -11.30
N HIS A 674 0.83 42.89 -10.23
CA HIS A 674 0.05 42.79 -8.96
C HIS A 674 -1.38 42.27 -9.14
N GLU A 675 -1.71 41.63 -10.28
CA GLU A 675 -2.99 40.99 -10.53
C GLU A 675 -2.91 39.47 -10.41
N SER A 676 -4.08 38.82 -10.46
CA SER A 676 -4.20 37.36 -10.56
C SER A 676 -5.34 36.94 -11.47
N GLN A 677 -5.22 35.74 -12.06
CA GLN A 677 -6.26 35.07 -12.83
C GLN A 677 -6.50 33.69 -12.25
N THR A 678 -7.70 33.16 -12.48
CA THR A 678 -8.06 31.83 -11.99
C THR A 678 -8.31 30.89 -13.16
N HIS A 679 -7.73 29.70 -13.10
CA HIS A 679 -7.99 28.60 -14.01
C HIS A 679 -8.63 27.43 -13.24
N VAL A 680 -9.79 26.97 -13.70
CA VAL A 680 -10.40 25.72 -13.23
C VAL A 680 -9.96 24.61 -14.18
N VAL A 681 -9.36 23.55 -13.63
CA VAL A 681 -8.86 22.42 -14.45
C VAL A 681 -10.04 21.67 -15.05
N GLU A 682 -10.12 21.68 -16.37
CA GLU A 682 -11.20 21.07 -17.14
C GLU A 682 -11.01 19.54 -17.29
N GLY A 683 -12.10 18.80 -17.42
CA GLY A 683 -12.08 17.38 -17.77
C GLY A 683 -11.87 16.41 -16.62
N ILE A 684 -11.75 16.89 -15.37
CA ILE A 684 -11.57 16.04 -14.19
C ILE A 684 -12.72 15.04 -14.01
N GLU A 685 -13.94 15.42 -14.37
CA GLU A 685 -15.09 14.49 -14.31
C GLU A 685 -14.95 13.33 -15.31
N ALA A 686 -14.50 13.61 -16.54
CA ALA A 686 -14.28 12.60 -17.57
C ALA A 686 -13.10 11.65 -17.23
N SER A 687 -12.18 12.10 -16.39
CA SER A 687 -11.06 11.31 -15.87
C SER A 687 -11.36 10.66 -14.50
N HIS A 688 -12.59 10.72 -14.04
CA HIS A 688 -12.99 10.19 -12.72
C HIS A 688 -12.23 10.77 -11.54
N GLY A 689 -11.87 12.05 -11.59
CA GLY A 689 -11.17 12.74 -10.51
C GLY A 689 -9.66 12.96 -10.75
N TRP A 690 -9.05 12.30 -11.72
CA TRP A 690 -7.62 12.42 -12.01
C TRP A 690 -7.26 13.71 -12.75
N TYR A 691 -6.13 14.30 -12.37
CA TYR A 691 -5.53 15.45 -13.06
C TYR A 691 -4.01 15.33 -13.13
N ASP A 692 -3.43 15.83 -14.21
CA ASP A 692 -2.00 16.08 -14.42
C ASP A 692 -1.87 17.30 -15.33
N VAL A 693 -1.46 18.41 -14.76
CA VAL A 693 -1.36 19.69 -15.46
C VAL A 693 -0.04 20.38 -15.16
N SER A 694 0.54 21.01 -16.17
CA SER A 694 1.72 21.86 -16.03
C SER A 694 1.38 23.31 -16.33
N VAL A 695 2.05 24.22 -15.63
CA VAL A 695 2.03 25.66 -15.87
C VAL A 695 3.43 26.13 -16.17
N SER A 696 3.57 26.86 -17.26
CA SER A 696 4.81 27.55 -17.67
C SER A 696 4.55 29.04 -17.86
N ILE A 697 5.62 29.82 -17.94
CA ILE A 697 5.57 31.26 -18.28
C ILE A 697 6.41 31.55 -19.50
N ASP A 698 6.01 32.56 -20.26
CA ASP A 698 6.81 33.04 -21.39
C ASP A 698 8.06 33.77 -20.87
N GLY A 699 9.18 33.57 -21.55
CA GLY A 699 10.44 34.30 -21.29
C GLY A 699 11.31 33.66 -20.16
N ASP A 700 10.85 32.60 -19.46
CA ASP A 700 11.64 31.87 -18.48
C ASP A 700 11.41 30.37 -18.60
N ALA A 701 12.29 29.68 -19.30
CA ALA A 701 12.21 28.25 -19.53
C ALA A 701 12.56 27.41 -18.26
N SER A 702 13.23 28.00 -17.28
CA SER A 702 13.56 27.33 -16.01
C SER A 702 12.34 27.21 -15.10
N TRP A 703 11.38 28.13 -15.22
CA TRP A 703 10.21 28.19 -14.36
C TRP A 703 9.10 27.22 -14.82
N SER A 704 8.71 26.30 -13.96
CA SER A 704 7.61 25.37 -14.20
C SER A 704 6.93 24.95 -12.90
N ARG A 705 5.62 24.62 -13.03
CA ARG A 705 4.80 24.05 -11.94
C ARG A 705 4.01 22.88 -12.51
N ARG A 706 4.12 21.70 -11.89
CA ARG A 706 3.30 20.51 -12.24
C ARG A 706 2.48 20.06 -11.07
N TYR A 707 1.23 19.73 -11.34
CA TYR A 707 0.22 19.30 -10.36
C TYR A 707 -0.38 17.98 -10.82
N VAL A 708 -0.14 16.91 -10.06
CA VAL A 708 -0.69 15.57 -10.29
C VAL A 708 -1.46 15.11 -9.07
N GLY A 709 -2.57 14.39 -9.26
CA GLY A 709 -3.33 13.80 -8.17
C GLY A 709 -4.75 13.43 -8.55
N HIS A 710 -5.51 13.12 -7.53
CA HIS A 710 -6.91 12.71 -7.63
C HIS A 710 -7.78 13.53 -6.67
N LEU A 711 -8.98 13.87 -7.10
CA LEU A 711 -9.99 14.54 -6.27
C LEU A 711 -10.91 13.50 -5.64
N GLU A 712 -10.85 13.39 -4.34
CA GLU A 712 -11.65 12.44 -3.57
C GLU A 712 -13.03 13.03 -3.23
N ASP A 713 -14.08 12.40 -3.74
CA ASP A 713 -15.48 12.77 -3.48
C ASP A 713 -16.22 11.73 -2.60
N GLY A 714 -15.48 10.78 -2.02
CA GLY A 714 -16.01 9.69 -1.19
C GLY A 714 -16.71 8.58 -1.98
N ARG A 715 -16.59 8.57 -3.31
CA ARG A 715 -17.20 7.58 -4.19
C ARG A 715 -16.15 6.69 -4.86
N PRO A 716 -16.55 5.46 -5.25
CA PRO A 716 -15.71 4.64 -6.10
C PRO A 716 -15.32 5.36 -7.39
N SER A 717 -14.07 5.14 -7.82
CA SER A 717 -13.45 5.73 -8.99
C SER A 717 -12.84 4.62 -9.88
N ILE A 718 -11.93 5.02 -10.76
CA ILE A 718 -11.02 4.13 -11.48
C ILE A 718 -9.58 4.52 -11.14
N THR A 719 -8.66 3.60 -11.34
CA THR A 719 -7.22 3.86 -11.15
C THR A 719 -6.67 4.79 -12.23
N GLY A 720 -5.64 5.56 -11.88
CA GLY A 720 -5.01 6.55 -12.75
C GLY A 720 -4.03 5.99 -13.78
#